data_02bed50fc25585f416ca5d662d268ac7
#
_entry.id   02bed50fc25585f416ca5d662d268ac7
#
_cell.length_a   1.000
_cell.length_b   1.000
_cell.length_c   1.000
_cell.angle_alpha   90.00
_cell.angle_beta   90.00
_cell.angle_gamma   90.00
#
_symmetry.space_group_name_H-M   'P 1'
#
loop_
_entity.id
_entity.type
_entity.pdbx_description
1 polymer ?
#
loop_
_entity_poly.entity_id
_entity_poly.type
_entity_poly.pdbx_seq_one_letter_code
_entity_poly.pdbx_strand_id
1 'polypeptide(L)'
;MASERRARPPPMGGAGLGNGAPMVGEAGVLGNQAGALPGMWTCGGRRRRRVLGAVFLVLLAAVVVRRYYPCLPVVSEACGDDVVQRLNLTDLVPMRLRGRILGLQAKDSQFVLEQRPFRILGGSVHYFRVPREYWKDRLMKMKACGLNTLTTYVPWNLHEAVRGTFDFSGNLDLQAFIKTAEEVGLWVILRPGPYICSEWDLGGLPSWLLQDPEMQLRTTYRGFTEAVDNYFDHLMPQVVPLQYKYGGPIIAVQVENEYGSYAQDPSYMNYIKMALLSRKIVELLMTSDNHEGLASGIVEGALATLNFQKLDPAIMLFLNTGQQYSMPKMVMEYWTGWFDSWGELHHVFDADDYDAVLTESGDYTSKFFKLRQLFTEMLGTPLPVPPVISNKASYGAILMQQYVSLWEVLPSLVKPFKSEHPINMENVPVNDGNGQAFGYTLYETVIPGGGTLYSHDHVRDRAQVFVNTQCTGHLDYNTQQLAIPNGEGYRKLRLLVENCGRVNYGEHLNDQRKGLIGDISLNKTSLRNFKIYSLEMKPSFMESLRGFTPWSAVPDSAVGPAFFRGTLQVQHSPQDTFLKLEGWEKGVVFVNGQNLGRYWKIGPQETLYLPGTWLQEGYNEIVIFEERAAGRIIQSTDLPFLGKIQYVS
;
A
#
# COMPACT_ATOMS: atom_id res chain seq x y z
N MET A 1 3.39 -14.74 4.39
CA MET A 1 2.52 -15.88 4.07
C MET A 1 1.04 -15.62 4.37
N ALA A 2 0.66 -14.56 5.02
CA ALA A 2 -0.74 -14.10 5.02
C ALA A 2 -1.23 -13.64 3.62
N SER A 3 -0.34 -13.53 2.64
CA SER A 3 -0.63 -13.09 1.28
C SER A 3 -1.23 -14.15 0.36
N GLU A 4 -1.16 -15.43 0.72
CA GLU A 4 -1.64 -16.49 -0.19
C GLU A 4 -3.17 -16.67 -0.22
N ARG A 5 -3.91 -15.99 0.63
CA ARG A 5 -5.38 -15.92 0.55
C ARG A 5 -5.90 -14.56 0.09
N ARG A 6 -5.05 -13.77 -0.54
CA ARG A 6 -5.54 -12.64 -1.31
C ARG A 6 -6.17 -13.20 -2.57
N ALA A 7 -7.47 -13.06 -2.70
CA ALA A 7 -8.17 -13.33 -3.94
C ALA A 7 -7.44 -12.55 -5.05
N ARG A 8 -6.79 -13.27 -5.96
CA ARG A 8 -6.45 -12.70 -7.26
C ARG A 8 -7.77 -12.24 -7.85
N PRO A 9 -7.86 -11.10 -8.50
CA PRO A 9 -9.01 -10.82 -9.32
C PRO A 9 -9.19 -12.01 -10.26
N PRO A 10 -10.41 -12.51 -10.48
CA PRO A 10 -10.63 -13.68 -11.33
C PRO A 10 -10.03 -13.40 -12.71
N PRO A 11 -9.34 -14.36 -13.33
CA PRO A 11 -8.90 -14.21 -14.71
C PRO A 11 -10.15 -14.09 -15.56
N MET A 12 -10.22 -13.06 -16.39
CA MET A 12 -11.29 -12.89 -17.35
C MET A 12 -11.34 -14.09 -18.29
N GLY A 13 -12.48 -14.76 -18.33
CA GLY A 13 -12.71 -15.96 -19.10
C GLY A 13 -12.61 -15.70 -20.59
N GLY A 14 -11.64 -16.32 -21.23
CA GLY A 14 -11.58 -16.57 -22.66
C GLY A 14 -12.12 -17.96 -22.92
N ALA A 15 -13.22 -18.05 -23.61
CA ALA A 15 -13.80 -19.31 -24.06
C ALA A 15 -12.86 -20.01 -25.04
N GLY A 16 -12.47 -21.23 -24.72
CA GLY A 16 -11.71 -22.11 -25.61
C GLY A 16 -12.57 -23.00 -26.47
N LEU A 17 -11.95 -23.61 -27.45
CA LEU A 17 -12.21 -24.89 -28.09
C LEU A 17 -11.00 -25.16 -28.98
N GLY A 18 -10.22 -26.15 -28.84
CA GLY A 18 -10.35 -27.56 -28.83
C GLY A 18 -9.31 -28.19 -29.76
N ASN A 19 -8.47 -29.03 -29.20
CA ASN A 19 -7.84 -30.23 -29.80
C ASN A 19 -6.88 -30.17 -30.99
N GLY A 20 -5.71 -30.75 -30.80
CA GLY A 20 -4.98 -31.54 -31.76
C GLY A 20 -3.47 -31.33 -31.84
N ALA A 21 -2.71 -32.12 -31.11
CA ALA A 21 -1.32 -32.47 -31.46
C ALA A 21 -1.31 -33.76 -32.28
N PRO A 22 -0.18 -34.30 -32.76
CA PRO A 22 1.20 -33.86 -32.83
C PRO A 22 1.96 -34.15 -34.14
N MET A 23 3.24 -33.96 -34.13
CA MET A 23 4.36 -34.67 -34.85
C MET A 23 5.16 -33.91 -35.89
N VAL A 24 6.39 -33.64 -35.51
CA VAL A 24 7.74 -34.00 -36.03
C VAL A 24 8.00 -33.90 -37.55
N GLY A 25 9.14 -33.27 -37.90
CA GLY A 25 9.84 -33.50 -39.16
C GLY A 25 10.82 -32.42 -39.57
N GLU A 26 12.05 -32.76 -39.43
CA GLU A 26 13.33 -32.16 -39.76
C GLU A 26 13.56 -31.51 -41.13
N ALA A 27 14.42 -30.54 -41.12
CA ALA A 27 15.64 -30.28 -41.93
C ALA A 27 15.60 -30.30 -43.47
N GLY A 28 16.31 -29.32 -44.03
CA GLY A 28 16.93 -29.39 -45.36
C GLY A 28 17.11 -28.07 -46.08
N VAL A 29 18.19 -27.52 -45.90
CA VAL A 29 19.32 -26.83 -46.56
C VAL A 29 19.28 -26.74 -48.11
N LEU A 30 19.70 -25.54 -48.59
CA LEU A 30 20.44 -25.17 -49.80
C LEU A 30 19.71 -24.93 -51.15
N GLY A 31 20.08 -23.78 -51.73
CA GLY A 31 20.47 -23.80 -53.13
C GLY A 31 20.08 -22.60 -54.00
N ASN A 32 21.04 -21.77 -54.24
CA ASN A 32 21.14 -20.68 -55.20
C ASN A 32 20.60 -20.96 -56.63
N GLN A 33 20.20 -19.96 -57.33
CA GLN A 33 20.74 -19.32 -58.55
C GLN A 33 19.67 -18.88 -59.58
N ALA A 34 19.80 -17.65 -59.87
CA ALA A 34 19.77 -16.88 -61.11
C ALA A 34 19.08 -17.46 -62.37
N GLY A 35 18.38 -16.58 -63.08
CA GLY A 35 18.28 -16.71 -64.51
C GLY A 35 17.06 -16.10 -65.19
N ALA A 36 17.22 -14.92 -65.78
CA ALA A 36 16.72 -14.44 -67.05
C ALA A 36 15.21 -14.35 -67.36
N LEU A 37 14.80 -13.15 -67.69
CA LEU A 37 13.71 -12.77 -68.60
C LEU A 37 14.00 -13.26 -70.03
N PRO A 38 13.08 -13.20 -71.03
CA PRO A 38 11.89 -12.38 -71.20
C PRO A 38 10.68 -13.10 -71.92
N GLY A 39 9.57 -12.40 -72.02
CA GLY A 39 8.53 -12.80 -72.97
C GLY A 39 7.17 -12.09 -72.77
N MET A 40 7.00 -11.00 -73.51
CA MET A 40 5.69 -10.38 -73.79
C MET A 40 4.70 -11.40 -74.34
N TRP A 41 3.43 -11.30 -73.91
CA TRP A 41 2.28 -11.17 -74.84
C TRP A 41 0.97 -10.94 -74.04
N THR A 42 0.28 -9.97 -74.44
CA THR A 42 -1.08 -9.47 -74.31
C THR A 42 -2.16 -10.51 -73.92
N CYS A 43 -3.03 -10.16 -72.94
CA CYS A 43 -4.48 -10.29 -73.14
C CYS A 43 -5.25 -9.39 -72.15
N GLY A 44 -5.90 -8.44 -72.72
CA GLY A 44 -6.68 -7.46 -72.05
C GLY A 44 -8.11 -7.92 -71.76
N GLY A 45 -8.81 -7.17 -70.98
CA GLY A 45 -10.26 -7.08 -71.02
C GLY A 45 -11.03 -7.59 -69.78
N ARG A 46 -10.57 -8.62 -69.07
CA ARG A 46 -11.37 -9.15 -67.92
C ARG A 46 -11.00 -8.62 -66.55
N ARG A 47 -9.82 -8.08 -66.36
CA ARG A 47 -9.40 -7.52 -65.07
C ARG A 47 -9.97 -6.11 -64.82
N ARG A 48 -10.13 -5.29 -65.87
CA ARG A 48 -10.72 -3.94 -65.74
C ARG A 48 -12.20 -3.97 -65.34
N ARG A 49 -12.98 -4.94 -65.82
CA ARG A 49 -14.42 -5.08 -65.46
C ARG A 49 -14.58 -5.55 -64.00
N ARG A 50 -13.69 -6.36 -63.46
CA ARG A 50 -13.75 -6.79 -62.05
C ARG A 50 -13.33 -5.69 -61.08
N VAL A 51 -12.36 -4.89 -61.45
CA VAL A 51 -11.94 -3.73 -60.61
C VAL A 51 -13.01 -2.63 -60.64
N LEU A 52 -13.61 -2.33 -61.78
CA LEU A 52 -14.71 -1.38 -61.89
C LEU A 52 -15.98 -1.88 -61.17
N GLY A 53 -16.26 -3.18 -61.21
CA GLY A 53 -17.37 -3.78 -60.46
C GLY A 53 -17.11 -3.72 -58.93
N ALA A 54 -15.89 -3.96 -58.46
CA ALA A 54 -15.54 -3.87 -57.06
C ALA A 54 -15.60 -2.42 -56.56
N VAL A 55 -15.11 -1.46 -57.32
CA VAL A 55 -15.21 -0.03 -57.00
C VAL A 55 -16.68 0.45 -56.99
N PHE A 56 -17.49 -0.02 -57.92
CA PHE A 56 -18.93 0.29 -57.96
C PHE A 56 -19.67 -0.30 -56.75
N LEU A 57 -19.35 -1.55 -56.33
CA LEU A 57 -19.91 -2.18 -55.14
C LEU A 57 -19.50 -1.45 -53.86
N VAL A 58 -18.26 -1.02 -53.75
CA VAL A 58 -17.78 -0.22 -52.60
C VAL A 58 -18.46 1.15 -52.54
N LEU A 59 -18.63 1.80 -53.70
CA LEU A 59 -19.36 3.09 -53.75
C LEU A 59 -20.84 2.88 -53.47
N LEU A 60 -21.46 1.83 -53.93
CA LEU A 60 -22.87 1.51 -53.64
C LEU A 60 -23.06 1.18 -52.16
N ALA A 61 -22.14 0.43 -51.54
CA ALA A 61 -22.13 0.14 -50.12
C ALA A 61 -21.95 1.44 -49.31
N ALA A 62 -21.08 2.34 -49.71
CA ALA A 62 -20.90 3.65 -49.09
C ALA A 62 -22.16 4.53 -49.17
N VAL A 63 -22.87 4.52 -50.32
CA VAL A 63 -24.12 5.24 -50.50
C VAL A 63 -25.26 4.63 -49.68
N VAL A 64 -25.33 3.30 -49.59
CA VAL A 64 -26.32 2.59 -48.76
C VAL A 64 -26.05 2.85 -47.26
N VAL A 65 -24.80 2.74 -46.81
CA VAL A 65 -24.41 3.07 -45.43
C VAL A 65 -24.74 4.52 -45.10
N ARG A 66 -24.49 5.47 -46.03
CA ARG A 66 -24.80 6.90 -45.82
C ARG A 66 -26.31 7.19 -45.80
N ARG A 67 -27.11 6.35 -46.48
CA ARG A 67 -28.59 6.53 -46.56
C ARG A 67 -29.32 5.86 -45.38
N TYR A 68 -28.80 4.78 -44.85
CA TYR A 68 -29.42 4.03 -43.75
C TYR A 68 -28.81 4.34 -42.36
N TYR A 69 -27.62 4.95 -42.33
CA TYR A 69 -26.96 5.37 -41.10
C TYR A 69 -26.49 6.82 -41.20
N PRO A 70 -27.42 7.80 -41.17
CA PRO A 70 -27.07 9.22 -41.34
C PRO A 70 -26.28 9.83 -40.16
N CYS A 71 -25.98 9.04 -39.10
CA CYS A 71 -25.36 9.51 -37.87
C CYS A 71 -24.04 8.81 -37.50
N LEU A 72 -23.33 8.24 -38.47
CA LEU A 72 -21.92 7.93 -38.21
C LEU A 72 -21.09 9.19 -38.47
N PRO A 73 -20.48 9.82 -37.47
CA PRO A 73 -19.58 10.94 -37.74
C PRO A 73 -18.41 10.41 -38.56
N VAL A 74 -18.32 10.89 -39.78
CA VAL A 74 -17.05 10.86 -40.52
C VAL A 74 -16.11 11.71 -39.68
N VAL A 75 -15.05 11.09 -39.16
CA VAL A 75 -13.91 11.83 -38.64
C VAL A 75 -13.31 12.55 -39.84
N SER A 76 -13.84 13.72 -40.16
CA SER A 76 -13.15 14.70 -40.97
C SER A 76 -12.17 15.36 -39.98
N GLU A 77 -10.90 15.30 -40.27
CA GLU A 77 -9.94 16.29 -39.83
C GLU A 77 -10.40 17.68 -40.33
N ALA A 78 -11.41 18.22 -39.69
CA ALA A 78 -11.63 19.64 -39.62
C ALA A 78 -11.02 20.03 -38.28
N CYS A 79 -9.76 20.44 -38.28
CA CYS A 79 -9.28 21.45 -37.35
C CYS A 79 -10.20 22.64 -37.45
N GLY A 80 -11.36 22.59 -36.78
CA GLY A 80 -12.03 23.75 -36.31
C GLY A 80 -11.12 24.35 -35.26
N ASP A 81 -10.73 25.60 -35.45
CA ASP A 81 -10.22 26.50 -34.42
C ASP A 81 -11.25 26.66 -33.31
N ASP A 82 -11.61 25.58 -32.58
CA ASP A 82 -12.04 25.69 -31.21
C ASP A 82 -10.79 26.10 -30.45
N VAL A 83 -10.77 27.40 -30.19
CA VAL A 83 -9.91 28.05 -29.23
C VAL A 83 -9.91 27.13 -27.99
N VAL A 84 -8.90 26.27 -27.88
CA VAL A 84 -8.50 25.69 -26.61
C VAL A 84 -8.22 26.92 -25.77
N GLN A 85 -9.22 27.34 -24.98
CA GLN A 85 -9.02 28.37 -23.97
C GLN A 85 -7.85 27.82 -23.14
N ARG A 86 -6.66 28.37 -23.42
CA ARG A 86 -5.46 28.03 -22.67
C ARG A 86 -5.82 28.22 -21.21
N LEU A 87 -6.07 27.12 -20.52
CA LEU A 87 -6.37 27.11 -19.09
C LEU A 87 -5.19 27.84 -18.44
N ASN A 88 -5.43 29.06 -18.00
CA ASN A 88 -4.40 29.82 -17.30
C ASN A 88 -4.32 29.25 -15.88
N LEU A 89 -3.61 28.12 -15.74
CA LEU A 89 -3.44 27.37 -14.49
C LEU A 89 -2.86 28.24 -13.36
N THR A 90 -2.24 29.36 -13.73
CA THR A 90 -1.65 30.29 -12.76
C THR A 90 -2.69 31.00 -11.90
N ASP A 91 -3.95 31.05 -12.32
CA ASP A 91 -5.03 31.75 -11.61
C ASP A 91 -5.84 30.82 -10.69
N LEU A 92 -5.84 29.50 -10.97
CA LEU A 92 -6.58 28.49 -10.20
C LEU A 92 -5.68 27.71 -9.23
N VAL A 93 -4.80 28.41 -8.51
CA VAL A 93 -3.99 27.80 -7.43
C VAL A 93 -4.44 28.32 -6.07
N PRO A 94 -4.34 27.49 -4.99
CA PRO A 94 -4.89 27.83 -3.67
C PRO A 94 -4.50 29.22 -3.17
N MET A 95 -3.22 29.56 -3.22
CA MET A 95 -2.68 30.81 -2.68
C MET A 95 -3.09 32.08 -3.48
N ARG A 96 -3.54 31.92 -4.73
CA ARG A 96 -3.86 33.07 -5.62
C ARG A 96 -5.34 33.31 -5.82
N LEU A 97 -6.15 32.28 -5.58
CA LEU A 97 -7.60 32.37 -5.82
C LEU A 97 -8.26 33.16 -4.70
N ARG A 98 -8.73 34.37 -5.06
CA ARG A 98 -9.53 35.24 -4.19
C ARG A 98 -11.01 35.11 -4.57
N GLY A 99 -11.92 35.28 -3.60
CA GLY A 99 -13.36 35.20 -3.86
C GLY A 99 -13.88 33.79 -4.01
N ARG A 100 -13.60 32.92 -3.02
CA ARG A 100 -14.05 31.52 -2.96
C ARG A 100 -15.50 31.44 -2.52
N ILE A 101 -16.43 31.09 -3.44
CA ILE A 101 -17.87 31.08 -3.17
C ILE A 101 -18.50 29.72 -3.45
N LEU A 102 -18.22 29.13 -4.61
CA LEU A 102 -18.92 27.96 -5.12
C LEU A 102 -18.14 26.64 -4.93
N GLY A 103 -16.82 26.70 -4.83
CA GLY A 103 -15.98 25.51 -4.71
C GLY A 103 -15.91 24.67 -5.98
N LEU A 104 -15.48 23.42 -5.83
CA LEU A 104 -15.43 22.44 -6.89
C LEU A 104 -16.83 21.85 -7.13
N GLN A 105 -17.27 21.87 -8.37
CA GLN A 105 -18.56 21.31 -8.79
C GLN A 105 -18.36 20.33 -9.95
N ALA A 106 -19.14 19.27 -9.93
CA ALA A 106 -19.31 18.34 -11.04
C ALA A 106 -20.53 18.78 -11.85
N LYS A 107 -20.34 19.27 -13.08
CA LYS A 107 -21.41 19.84 -13.88
C LYS A 107 -21.15 19.63 -15.38
N ASP A 108 -22.18 19.23 -16.12
CA ASP A 108 -22.15 19.14 -17.58
C ASP A 108 -20.92 18.35 -18.10
N SER A 109 -20.68 17.16 -17.54
CA SER A 109 -19.57 16.25 -17.86
C SER A 109 -18.16 16.82 -17.60
N GLN A 110 -18.02 17.89 -16.84
CA GLN A 110 -16.75 18.49 -16.47
C GLN A 110 -16.71 18.96 -15.02
N PHE A 111 -15.52 19.06 -14.47
CA PHE A 111 -15.33 19.79 -13.22
C PHE A 111 -15.19 21.28 -13.49
N VAL A 112 -15.80 22.06 -12.61
CA VAL A 112 -15.63 23.51 -12.59
C VAL A 112 -15.25 23.98 -11.19
N LEU A 113 -14.29 24.91 -11.11
CA LEU A 113 -13.88 25.58 -9.87
C LEU A 113 -14.15 27.07 -10.04
N GLU A 114 -15.02 27.63 -9.20
CA GLU A 114 -15.54 29.03 -9.37
C GLU A 114 -16.03 29.31 -10.79
N GLN A 115 -16.85 28.39 -11.33
CA GLN A 115 -17.44 28.49 -12.69
C GLN A 115 -16.41 28.42 -13.84
N ARG A 116 -15.15 28.17 -13.57
CA ARG A 116 -14.11 27.97 -14.58
C ARG A 116 -13.84 26.49 -14.78
N PRO A 117 -13.70 25.99 -16.00
CA PRO A 117 -13.29 24.61 -16.24
C PRO A 117 -12.04 24.27 -15.45
N PHE A 118 -12.09 23.17 -14.72
CA PHE A 118 -10.99 22.71 -13.89
C PHE A 118 -10.72 21.22 -14.14
N ARG A 119 -9.54 20.90 -14.62
CA ARG A 119 -9.13 19.51 -14.79
C ARG A 119 -8.33 19.08 -13.57
N ILE A 120 -8.78 18.04 -12.88
CA ILE A 120 -8.04 17.45 -11.79
C ILE A 120 -6.92 16.59 -12.38
N LEU A 121 -5.67 16.94 -12.10
CA LEU A 121 -4.47 16.15 -12.36
C LEU A 121 -3.91 15.78 -10.99
N GLY A 122 -4.31 14.62 -10.49
CA GLY A 122 -4.07 14.20 -9.11
C GLY A 122 -2.92 13.21 -8.97
N GLY A 123 -2.40 13.13 -7.77
CA GLY A 123 -1.47 12.10 -7.31
C GLY A 123 -1.58 11.92 -5.81
N SER A 124 -1.19 10.75 -5.31
CA SER A 124 -1.29 10.41 -3.88
C SER A 124 0.06 10.51 -3.19
N VAL A 125 0.09 11.15 -2.04
CA VAL A 125 1.21 11.11 -1.08
C VAL A 125 0.66 10.87 0.31
N HIS A 126 1.22 9.88 1.00
CA HIS A 126 0.84 9.51 2.35
C HIS A 126 1.79 10.18 3.35
N TYR A 127 1.33 11.24 4.05
CA TYR A 127 2.15 11.96 5.02
C TYR A 127 2.73 11.06 6.11
N PHE A 128 2.01 10.03 6.52
CA PHE A 128 2.41 9.09 7.57
C PHE A 128 3.49 8.09 7.12
N ARG A 129 3.76 7.97 5.81
CA ARG A 129 4.83 7.13 5.22
C ARG A 129 6.08 7.92 4.85
N VAL A 130 6.03 9.23 4.87
CA VAL A 130 7.12 10.11 4.48
C VAL A 130 7.55 10.92 5.71
N PRO A 131 8.84 10.98 6.06
CA PRO A 131 9.31 11.87 7.13
C PRO A 131 8.85 13.32 6.91
N ARG A 132 8.44 13.98 8.00
CA ARG A 132 7.89 15.35 7.94
C ARG A 132 8.80 16.32 7.17
N GLU A 133 10.09 16.20 7.36
CA GLU A 133 11.10 17.06 6.72
C GLU A 133 11.11 16.93 5.18
N TYR A 134 10.61 15.80 4.66
CA TYR A 134 10.56 15.52 3.23
C TYR A 134 9.20 15.81 2.57
N TRP A 135 8.16 16.20 3.33
CA TRP A 135 6.84 16.49 2.77
C TRP A 135 6.90 17.54 1.67
N LYS A 136 7.57 18.67 1.93
CA LYS A 136 7.68 19.76 0.97
C LYS A 136 8.39 19.32 -0.31
N ASP A 137 9.46 18.54 -0.21
CA ASP A 137 10.18 18.00 -1.36
C ASP A 137 9.28 17.12 -2.24
N ARG A 138 8.55 16.17 -1.63
CA ARG A 138 7.64 15.27 -2.37
C ARG A 138 6.51 16.05 -3.06
N LEU A 139 5.92 17.01 -2.38
CA LEU A 139 4.85 17.86 -2.93
C LEU A 139 5.37 18.80 -4.04
N MET A 140 6.56 19.35 -3.91
CA MET A 140 7.19 20.13 -4.98
C MET A 140 7.49 19.28 -6.21
N LYS A 141 7.91 18.03 -6.03
CA LYS A 141 8.11 17.07 -7.12
C LYS A 141 6.79 16.71 -7.81
N MET A 142 5.70 16.51 -7.06
CA MET A 142 4.35 16.40 -7.62
C MET A 142 4.00 17.59 -8.50
N LYS A 143 4.19 18.80 -7.98
CA LYS A 143 3.92 20.03 -8.72
C LYS A 143 4.77 20.15 -9.97
N ALA A 144 6.05 19.80 -9.88
CA ALA A 144 6.97 19.80 -11.00
C ALA A 144 6.62 18.75 -12.06
N CYS A 145 5.99 17.64 -11.69
CA CYS A 145 5.44 16.67 -12.63
C CYS A 145 4.29 17.25 -13.49
N GLY A 146 3.59 18.25 -13.00
CA GLY A 146 2.41 18.87 -13.66
C GLY A 146 1.11 18.63 -12.91
N LEU A 147 1.16 17.97 -11.76
CA LEU A 147 -0.02 17.71 -10.94
C LEU A 147 -0.49 19.00 -10.25
N ASN A 148 -1.79 19.12 -10.06
CA ASN A 148 -2.43 20.26 -9.40
C ASN A 148 -3.21 19.88 -8.15
N THR A 149 -3.39 18.60 -7.89
CA THR A 149 -4.22 18.10 -6.79
C THR A 149 -3.50 16.96 -6.07
N LEU A 150 -3.38 17.07 -4.76
CA LEU A 150 -2.93 16.03 -3.86
C LEU A 150 -4.12 15.20 -3.39
N THR A 151 -4.02 13.88 -3.46
CA THR A 151 -4.91 12.96 -2.73
C THR A 151 -4.17 12.44 -1.51
N THR A 152 -4.77 12.50 -0.31
CA THR A 152 -4.16 11.98 0.91
C THR A 152 -5.17 11.27 1.79
N TYR A 153 -4.72 10.22 2.47
CA TYR A 153 -5.50 9.34 3.33
C TYR A 153 -5.21 9.66 4.79
N VAL A 154 -6.17 9.35 5.67
CA VAL A 154 -5.99 9.51 7.13
C VAL A 154 -6.07 8.15 7.81
N PRO A 155 -4.96 7.59 8.31
CA PRO A 155 -4.94 6.29 8.98
C PRO A 155 -5.42 6.42 10.43
N TRP A 156 -6.63 6.00 10.71
CA TRP A 156 -7.23 6.09 12.04
C TRP A 156 -6.37 5.42 13.12
N ASN A 157 -5.81 4.23 12.81
CA ASN A 157 -4.97 3.46 13.75
C ASN A 157 -3.66 4.13 14.18
N LEU A 158 -3.19 5.15 13.45
CA LEU A 158 -2.05 5.96 13.88
C LEU A 158 -2.50 7.15 14.72
N HIS A 159 -3.62 7.75 14.39
CA HIS A 159 -4.15 8.91 15.12
C HIS A 159 -4.80 8.53 16.45
N GLU A 160 -5.33 7.32 16.56
CA GLU A 160 -5.93 6.75 17.78
C GLU A 160 -5.37 5.33 18.03
N ALA A 161 -4.05 5.24 18.20
CA ALA A 161 -3.38 3.98 18.50
C ALA A 161 -3.82 3.37 19.85
N VAL A 162 -4.17 4.22 20.80
CA VAL A 162 -4.77 3.89 22.09
C VAL A 162 -6.16 4.53 22.12
N ARG A 163 -7.20 3.73 22.39
CA ARG A 163 -8.59 4.17 22.36
C ARG A 163 -8.83 5.41 23.22
N GLY A 164 -9.39 6.45 22.62
CA GLY A 164 -9.66 7.73 23.27
C GLY A 164 -8.45 8.67 23.36
N THR A 165 -7.26 8.25 22.89
CA THR A 165 -6.06 9.09 22.87
C THR A 165 -5.69 9.42 21.43
N PHE A 166 -5.81 10.71 21.06
CA PHE A 166 -5.57 11.16 19.70
C PHE A 166 -4.24 11.90 19.57
N ASP A 167 -3.49 11.59 18.51
CA ASP A 167 -2.23 12.25 18.16
C ASP A 167 -2.31 12.86 16.75
N PHE A 168 -2.07 14.18 16.66
CA PHE A 168 -1.95 14.93 15.42
C PHE A 168 -0.63 15.73 15.41
N SER A 169 0.44 15.17 15.96
CA SER A 169 1.73 15.82 16.07
C SER A 169 2.83 15.15 15.24
N GLY A 170 3.99 15.79 15.10
CA GLY A 170 5.14 15.24 14.41
C GLY A 170 4.81 14.79 12.97
N ASN A 171 5.05 13.53 12.64
CA ASN A 171 4.71 12.93 11.35
C ASN A 171 3.19 12.74 11.17
N LEU A 172 2.39 12.91 12.21
CA LEU A 172 0.92 12.80 12.17
C LEU A 172 0.24 14.18 12.10
N ASP A 173 0.98 15.28 11.95
CA ASP A 173 0.43 16.64 11.83
C ASP A 173 -0.22 16.85 10.44
N LEU A 174 -1.43 16.33 10.30
CA LEU A 174 -2.23 16.41 9.08
C LEU A 174 -2.46 17.85 8.64
N GLN A 175 -2.69 18.78 9.59
CA GLN A 175 -2.90 20.19 9.25
C GLN A 175 -1.67 20.81 8.60
N ALA A 176 -0.48 20.56 9.16
CA ALA A 176 0.76 21.07 8.58
C ALA A 176 1.02 20.48 7.19
N PHE A 177 0.72 19.19 6.98
CA PHE A 177 0.86 18.56 5.66
C PHE A 177 -0.06 19.19 4.62
N ILE A 178 -1.35 19.39 4.94
CA ILE A 178 -2.32 20.03 4.06
C ILE A 178 -1.94 21.50 3.75
N LYS A 179 -1.47 22.25 4.77
CA LYS A 179 -0.95 23.60 4.58
C LYS A 179 0.29 23.65 3.69
N THR A 180 1.18 22.67 3.82
CA THR A 180 2.36 22.54 2.94
C THR A 180 1.93 22.28 1.49
N ALA A 181 0.88 21.49 1.26
CA ALA A 181 0.31 21.31 -0.08
C ALA A 181 -0.25 22.63 -0.64
N GLU A 182 -0.95 23.41 0.19
CA GLU A 182 -1.43 24.74 -0.18
C GLU A 182 -0.28 25.68 -0.56
N GLU A 183 0.78 25.74 0.23
CA GLU A 183 1.96 26.57 -0.04
C GLU A 183 2.64 26.21 -1.37
N VAL A 184 2.73 24.92 -1.68
CA VAL A 184 3.27 24.42 -2.95
C VAL A 184 2.32 24.71 -4.12
N GLY A 185 1.05 25.01 -3.84
CA GLY A 185 0.02 25.32 -4.84
C GLY A 185 -0.69 24.08 -5.36
N LEU A 186 -0.96 23.12 -4.49
CA LEU A 186 -1.76 21.92 -4.74
C LEU A 186 -3.12 22.04 -4.04
N TRP A 187 -4.18 21.71 -4.71
CA TRP A 187 -5.48 21.42 -4.10
C TRP A 187 -5.44 20.07 -3.41
N VAL A 188 -6.40 19.78 -2.54
CA VAL A 188 -6.42 18.54 -1.76
C VAL A 188 -7.78 17.84 -1.92
N ILE A 189 -7.73 16.55 -2.22
CA ILE A 189 -8.84 15.62 -2.02
C ILE A 189 -8.50 14.82 -0.75
N LEU A 190 -9.33 14.96 0.27
CA LEU A 190 -9.13 14.28 1.54
C LEU A 190 -9.88 12.94 1.56
N ARG A 191 -9.21 11.90 2.01
CA ARG A 191 -9.79 10.56 2.21
C ARG A 191 -9.73 10.22 3.72
N PRO A 192 -10.76 10.65 4.50
CA PRO A 192 -10.72 10.59 5.96
C PRO A 192 -10.99 9.20 6.55
N GLY A 193 -11.35 8.24 5.72
CA GLY A 193 -11.75 6.92 6.18
C GLY A 193 -13.24 6.84 6.58
N PRO A 194 -13.58 6.01 7.61
CA PRO A 194 -12.72 5.40 8.65
C PRO A 194 -11.78 4.31 8.15
N TYR A 195 -12.16 3.57 7.13
CA TYR A 195 -11.32 2.59 6.44
C TYR A 195 -10.72 3.23 5.17
N ILE A 196 -9.42 3.03 4.96
CA ILE A 196 -8.67 3.67 3.87
C ILE A 196 -8.01 2.69 2.89
N CYS A 197 -8.03 1.38 3.16
CA CYS A 197 -7.25 0.37 2.43
C CYS A 197 -5.75 0.69 2.43
N SER A 198 -5.26 1.30 1.39
CA SER A 198 -3.97 2.00 1.31
C SER A 198 -2.75 1.10 1.61
N GLU A 199 -2.86 -0.22 1.40
CA GLU A 199 -1.83 -1.22 1.78
C GLU A 199 -1.30 -0.97 3.20
N TRP A 200 -2.23 -0.70 4.12
CA TRP A 200 -1.95 -0.41 5.52
C TRP A 200 -2.62 -1.42 6.44
N ASP A 201 -2.03 -1.68 7.61
CA ASP A 201 -2.54 -2.67 8.58
C ASP A 201 -4.03 -2.44 8.87
N LEU A 202 -4.86 -3.48 8.70
CA LEU A 202 -6.32 -3.48 8.86
C LEU A 202 -7.03 -2.36 8.05
N GLY A 203 -6.43 -1.91 6.93
CA GLY A 203 -6.97 -0.80 6.14
C GLY A 203 -7.06 0.52 6.91
N GLY A 204 -6.20 0.74 7.90
CA GLY A 204 -6.16 1.93 8.74
C GLY A 204 -7.06 1.89 9.96
N LEU A 205 -7.85 0.83 10.14
CA LEU A 205 -8.68 0.66 11.33
C LEU A 205 -7.83 0.27 12.55
N PRO A 206 -8.11 0.78 13.75
CA PRO A 206 -7.38 0.38 14.95
C PRO A 206 -7.63 -1.07 15.35
N SER A 207 -6.58 -1.78 15.74
CA SER A 207 -6.67 -3.19 16.15
C SER A 207 -7.47 -3.42 17.43
N TRP A 208 -7.57 -2.42 18.31
CA TRP A 208 -8.39 -2.51 19.53
C TRP A 208 -9.90 -2.67 19.24
N LEU A 209 -10.37 -2.35 18.04
CA LEU A 209 -11.74 -2.68 17.60
C LEU A 209 -12.00 -4.18 17.67
N LEU A 210 -10.99 -5.01 17.38
CA LEU A 210 -11.10 -6.47 17.37
C LEU A 210 -11.12 -7.09 18.79
N GLN A 211 -11.07 -6.29 19.86
CA GLN A 211 -11.27 -6.77 21.22
C GLN A 211 -12.72 -7.25 21.44
N ASP A 212 -13.66 -6.57 20.81
CA ASP A 212 -15.07 -6.98 20.82
C ASP A 212 -15.25 -8.23 19.95
N PRO A 213 -15.67 -9.38 20.52
CA PRO A 213 -15.87 -10.61 19.77
C PRO A 213 -16.99 -10.52 18.73
N GLU A 214 -17.96 -9.62 18.94
CA GLU A 214 -19.13 -9.40 18.07
C GLU A 214 -18.88 -8.28 17.03
N MET A 215 -17.68 -7.70 16.98
CA MET A 215 -17.37 -6.59 16.10
C MET A 215 -17.65 -6.94 14.64
N GLN A 216 -18.40 -6.06 14.01
CA GLN A 216 -18.66 -6.06 12.57
C GLN A 216 -18.10 -4.76 11.97
N LEU A 217 -16.86 -4.84 11.50
CA LEU A 217 -16.16 -3.71 10.89
C LEU A 217 -16.90 -3.27 9.61
N ARG A 218 -16.87 -1.96 9.34
CA ARG A 218 -17.47 -1.36 8.14
C ARG A 218 -18.96 -1.69 7.97
N THR A 219 -19.69 -1.66 9.07
CA THR A 219 -21.15 -1.83 9.12
C THR A 219 -21.78 -0.83 10.08
N THR A 220 -23.11 -0.81 10.17
CA THR A 220 -23.84 -0.04 11.18
C THR A 220 -23.92 -0.74 12.54
N TYR A 221 -23.10 -1.76 12.79
CA TYR A 221 -22.93 -2.34 14.11
C TYR A 221 -22.62 -1.24 15.13
N ARG A 222 -23.37 -1.21 16.23
CA ARG A 222 -23.32 -0.11 17.20
C ARG A 222 -21.92 0.14 17.77
N GLY A 223 -21.19 -0.93 18.11
CA GLY A 223 -19.83 -0.81 18.63
C GLY A 223 -18.86 -0.17 17.63
N PHE A 224 -19.08 -0.41 16.33
CA PHE A 224 -18.27 0.21 15.28
C PHE A 224 -18.69 1.67 15.04
N THR A 225 -20.00 1.97 14.93
CA THR A 225 -20.46 3.34 14.67
C THR A 225 -20.13 4.30 15.81
N GLU A 226 -20.25 3.87 17.08
CA GLU A 226 -19.84 4.69 18.24
C GLU A 226 -18.33 5.02 18.19
N ALA A 227 -17.49 4.07 17.77
CA ALA A 227 -16.07 4.29 17.63
C ALA A 227 -15.76 5.25 16.46
N VAL A 228 -16.43 5.10 15.30
CA VAL A 228 -16.31 5.98 14.14
C VAL A 228 -16.75 7.40 14.48
N ASP A 229 -17.85 7.55 15.19
CA ASP A 229 -18.34 8.87 15.61
C ASP A 229 -17.32 9.58 16.50
N ASN A 230 -16.74 8.87 17.49
CA ASN A 230 -15.67 9.43 18.31
C ASN A 230 -14.43 9.82 17.48
N TYR A 231 -14.01 8.99 16.54
CA TYR A 231 -12.90 9.31 15.63
C TYR A 231 -13.18 10.57 14.81
N PHE A 232 -14.35 10.66 14.19
CA PHE A 232 -14.70 11.82 13.37
C PHE A 232 -14.89 13.09 14.22
N ASP A 233 -15.35 12.98 15.47
CA ASP A 233 -15.45 14.13 16.39
C ASP A 233 -14.08 14.76 16.68
N HIS A 234 -13.00 13.98 16.61
CA HIS A 234 -11.62 14.47 16.80
C HIS A 234 -10.94 14.85 15.48
N LEU A 235 -11.20 14.12 14.39
CA LEU A 235 -10.59 14.41 13.09
C LEU A 235 -11.21 15.66 12.43
N MET A 236 -12.54 15.80 12.45
CA MET A 236 -13.20 16.86 11.68
C MET A 236 -12.81 18.27 12.14
N PRO A 237 -12.59 18.58 13.43
CA PRO A 237 -12.06 19.85 13.85
C PRO A 237 -10.68 20.19 13.26
N GLN A 238 -9.88 19.17 12.90
CA GLN A 238 -8.56 19.38 12.27
C GLN A 238 -8.69 19.78 10.80
N VAL A 239 -9.70 19.28 10.08
CA VAL A 239 -9.78 19.40 8.62
C VAL A 239 -10.86 20.39 8.15
N VAL A 240 -11.94 20.59 8.91
CA VAL A 240 -13.02 21.52 8.55
C VAL A 240 -12.51 22.93 8.27
N PRO A 241 -11.60 23.53 9.06
CA PRO A 241 -11.05 24.86 8.75
C PRO A 241 -10.22 24.93 7.48
N LEU A 242 -9.78 23.78 6.95
CA LEU A 242 -8.95 23.66 5.74
C LEU A 242 -9.75 23.38 4.48
N GLN A 243 -11.08 23.35 4.55
CA GLN A 243 -11.94 23.24 3.39
C GLN A 243 -11.87 24.51 2.54
N TYR A 244 -12.12 24.35 1.24
CA TYR A 244 -12.13 25.43 0.26
C TYR A 244 -13.00 26.60 0.69
N LYS A 245 -14.21 26.32 1.13
CA LYS A 245 -15.18 27.33 1.59
C LYS A 245 -14.64 28.19 2.75
N TYR A 246 -13.75 27.67 3.56
CA TYR A 246 -13.15 28.40 4.69
C TYR A 246 -11.76 28.94 4.37
N GLY A 247 -11.33 28.88 3.12
CA GLY A 247 -10.08 29.45 2.65
C GLY A 247 -8.95 28.44 2.48
N GLY A 248 -9.13 27.18 2.85
CA GLY A 248 -8.14 26.11 2.74
C GLY A 248 -8.09 25.42 1.37
N PRO A 249 -7.19 24.46 1.17
CA PRO A 249 -6.99 23.80 -0.12
C PRO A 249 -7.88 22.58 -0.36
N ILE A 250 -8.67 22.09 0.61
CA ILE A 250 -9.51 20.88 0.45
C ILE A 250 -10.70 21.21 -0.44
N ILE A 251 -10.78 20.62 -1.63
CA ILE A 251 -11.82 20.84 -2.65
C ILE A 251 -12.82 19.69 -2.76
N ALA A 252 -12.48 18.51 -2.22
CA ALA A 252 -13.38 17.36 -2.19
C ALA A 252 -13.01 16.42 -1.01
N VAL A 253 -13.99 15.62 -0.59
CA VAL A 253 -13.83 14.64 0.49
C VAL A 253 -14.41 13.31 0.04
N GLN A 254 -13.66 12.23 0.20
CA GLN A 254 -14.13 10.88 -0.10
C GLN A 254 -14.95 10.31 1.05
N VAL A 255 -16.02 9.62 0.70
CA VAL A 255 -16.87 8.86 1.62
C VAL A 255 -16.38 7.42 1.62
N GLU A 256 -15.78 6.97 2.71
CA GLU A 256 -15.24 5.61 2.87
C GLU A 256 -14.18 5.23 1.81
N ASN A 257 -13.93 3.95 1.54
CA ASN A 257 -13.03 3.49 0.47
C ASN A 257 -13.41 2.10 -0.03
N GLU A 258 -13.68 2.01 -1.35
CA GLU A 258 -13.96 0.73 -2.04
C GLU A 258 -14.98 -0.15 -1.31
N TYR A 259 -16.02 0.49 -0.75
CA TYR A 259 -17.02 -0.23 0.02
C TYR A 259 -17.77 -1.27 -0.81
N GLY A 260 -17.90 -1.03 -2.10
CA GLY A 260 -18.59 -1.94 -3.00
C GLY A 260 -17.98 -3.35 -3.07
N SER A 261 -16.68 -3.46 -2.84
CA SER A 261 -15.99 -4.75 -2.78
C SER A 261 -16.17 -5.48 -1.43
N TYR A 262 -16.73 -4.80 -0.42
CA TYR A 262 -17.04 -5.36 0.89
C TYR A 262 -18.54 -5.53 1.11
N ALA A 263 -19.33 -4.49 0.95
CA ALA A 263 -20.79 -4.38 0.83
C ALA A 263 -21.61 -5.24 1.81
N GLN A 264 -21.15 -5.40 3.06
CA GLN A 264 -21.83 -6.23 4.06
C GLN A 264 -23.11 -5.58 4.65
N ASP A 265 -23.24 -4.26 4.58
CA ASP A 265 -24.35 -3.50 5.14
C ASP A 265 -24.79 -2.37 4.20
N PRO A 266 -25.99 -2.46 3.59
CA PRO A 266 -26.51 -1.45 2.67
C PRO A 266 -26.69 -0.05 3.28
N SER A 267 -26.81 0.04 4.60
CA SER A 267 -27.06 1.31 5.31
C SER A 267 -25.77 2.06 5.64
N TYR A 268 -24.65 1.38 5.59
CA TYR A 268 -23.38 1.89 6.10
C TYR A 268 -22.84 3.11 5.31
N MET A 269 -22.84 3.09 3.98
CA MET A 269 -22.35 4.20 3.17
C MET A 269 -23.15 5.49 3.42
N ASN A 270 -24.48 5.36 3.59
CA ASN A 270 -25.30 6.52 3.94
C ASN A 270 -24.99 7.03 5.36
N TYR A 271 -24.72 6.13 6.31
CA TYR A 271 -24.29 6.51 7.65
C TYR A 271 -22.99 7.33 7.58
N ILE A 272 -21.95 6.86 6.89
CA ILE A 272 -20.67 7.59 6.75
C ILE A 272 -20.87 8.95 6.09
N LYS A 273 -21.65 9.02 5.00
CA LYS A 273 -21.99 10.31 4.36
C LYS A 273 -22.62 11.28 5.36
N MET A 274 -23.63 10.82 6.11
CA MET A 274 -24.30 11.67 7.09
C MET A 274 -23.40 12.07 8.25
N ALA A 275 -22.50 11.18 8.68
CA ALA A 275 -21.51 11.47 9.71
C ALA A 275 -20.54 12.59 9.29
N LEU A 276 -20.15 12.64 8.01
CA LEU A 276 -19.33 13.72 7.45
C LEU A 276 -20.11 15.06 7.36
N LEU A 277 -21.32 15.01 6.79
CA LEU A 277 -22.15 16.21 6.60
C LEU A 277 -22.55 16.85 7.93
N SER A 278 -22.93 16.05 8.92
CA SER A 278 -23.30 16.55 10.25
C SER A 278 -22.14 17.25 10.97
N ARG A 279 -20.90 16.91 10.60
CA ARG A 279 -19.65 17.51 11.13
C ARG A 279 -19.08 18.61 10.24
N LYS A 280 -19.94 19.25 9.43
CA LYS A 280 -19.63 20.44 8.62
C LYS A 280 -18.66 20.19 7.45
N ILE A 281 -18.61 18.98 6.91
CA ILE A 281 -18.02 18.78 5.60
C ILE A 281 -19.02 19.32 4.57
N VAL A 282 -18.57 20.28 3.75
CA VAL A 282 -19.40 21.03 2.79
C VAL A 282 -18.89 20.96 1.36
N GLU A 283 -17.70 20.42 1.15
CA GLU A 283 -17.10 20.25 -0.17
C GLU A 283 -17.71 19.06 -0.91
N LEU A 284 -17.40 18.95 -2.21
CA LEU A 284 -17.88 17.86 -3.05
C LEU A 284 -17.54 16.51 -2.43
N LEU A 285 -18.56 15.68 -2.22
CA LEU A 285 -18.36 14.29 -1.77
C LEU A 285 -18.14 13.36 -2.95
N MET A 286 -17.24 12.40 -2.80
CA MET A 286 -16.90 11.40 -3.81
C MET A 286 -16.86 10.01 -3.18
N THR A 287 -17.21 8.97 -3.96
CA THR A 287 -16.90 7.56 -3.63
C THR A 287 -15.81 7.05 -4.56
N SER A 288 -15.20 5.92 -4.23
CA SER A 288 -14.10 5.34 -5.01
C SER A 288 -14.24 3.83 -4.97
N ASP A 289 -14.51 3.20 -6.10
CA ASP A 289 -14.74 1.77 -6.22
C ASP A 289 -14.10 1.20 -7.50
N ASN A 290 -13.81 -0.10 -7.51
CA ASN A 290 -13.51 -0.81 -8.75
C ASN A 290 -14.80 -1.06 -9.55
N HIS A 291 -14.68 -1.55 -10.77
CA HIS A 291 -15.81 -1.75 -11.67
C HIS A 291 -16.89 -2.69 -11.07
N GLU A 292 -16.48 -3.79 -10.44
CA GLU A 292 -17.39 -4.79 -9.86
C GLU A 292 -18.11 -4.24 -8.62
N GLY A 293 -17.40 -3.48 -7.79
CA GLY A 293 -17.93 -2.92 -6.54
C GLY A 293 -18.81 -1.68 -6.72
N LEU A 294 -18.71 -1.02 -7.87
CA LEU A 294 -19.29 0.32 -8.05
C LEU A 294 -20.79 0.41 -7.73
N ALA A 295 -21.58 -0.59 -8.13
CA ALA A 295 -23.04 -0.59 -7.89
C ALA A 295 -23.41 -0.60 -6.40
N SER A 296 -22.56 -1.21 -5.56
CA SER A 296 -22.78 -1.35 -4.11
C SER A 296 -22.03 -0.30 -3.28
N GLY A 297 -21.03 0.36 -3.86
CA GLY A 297 -20.21 1.38 -3.19
C GLY A 297 -20.70 2.82 -3.33
N ILE A 298 -21.58 3.09 -4.31
CA ILE A 298 -22.11 4.43 -4.52
C ILE A 298 -23.09 4.84 -3.41
N VAL A 299 -23.16 6.14 -3.15
CA VAL A 299 -24.14 6.73 -2.25
C VAL A 299 -24.74 7.99 -2.89
N GLU A 300 -26.05 8.15 -2.78
CA GLU A 300 -26.75 9.32 -3.33
C GLU A 300 -26.16 10.63 -2.81
N GLY A 301 -25.92 11.59 -3.71
CA GLY A 301 -25.35 12.90 -3.37
C GLY A 301 -23.82 12.92 -3.29
N ALA A 302 -23.12 11.81 -3.60
CA ALA A 302 -21.70 11.79 -3.84
C ALA A 302 -21.40 11.45 -5.31
N LEU A 303 -20.32 12.03 -5.86
CA LEU A 303 -19.82 11.69 -7.19
C LEU A 303 -19.12 10.34 -7.13
N ALA A 304 -19.59 9.36 -7.90
CA ALA A 304 -18.88 8.09 -8.02
C ALA A 304 -17.62 8.25 -8.87
N THR A 305 -16.51 7.71 -8.40
CA THR A 305 -15.25 7.62 -9.12
C THR A 305 -14.82 6.17 -9.26
N LEU A 306 -13.94 5.89 -10.20
CA LEU A 306 -13.57 4.53 -10.57
C LEU A 306 -12.09 4.27 -10.31
N ASN A 307 -11.79 3.03 -9.87
CA ASN A 307 -10.43 2.53 -9.67
C ASN A 307 -10.12 1.46 -10.70
N PHE A 308 -8.98 1.54 -11.38
CA PHE A 308 -8.52 0.49 -12.29
C PHE A 308 -7.03 0.62 -12.59
N GLN A 309 -6.48 -0.46 -13.15
CA GLN A 309 -5.10 -0.55 -13.61
C GLN A 309 -4.99 -0.39 -15.13
N LYS A 310 -5.85 -1.10 -15.88
CA LYS A 310 -5.91 -1.05 -17.36
C LYS A 310 -7.29 -0.59 -17.80
N LEU A 311 -7.33 0.27 -18.79
CA LEU A 311 -8.58 0.72 -19.40
C LEU A 311 -9.06 -0.34 -20.38
N ASP A 312 -10.00 -1.15 -19.98
CA ASP A 312 -10.61 -2.20 -20.81
C ASP A 312 -11.95 -1.76 -21.43
N PRO A 313 -12.50 -2.52 -22.40
CA PRO A 313 -13.77 -2.20 -23.05
C PRO A 313 -14.97 -2.13 -22.09
N ALA A 314 -14.99 -2.93 -21.01
CA ALA A 314 -16.10 -2.92 -20.05
C ALA A 314 -16.10 -1.63 -19.22
N ILE A 315 -14.93 -1.20 -18.77
CA ILE A 315 -14.73 0.09 -18.10
C ILE A 315 -15.12 1.26 -19.03
N MET A 316 -14.70 1.20 -20.31
CA MET A 316 -15.08 2.21 -21.32
C MET A 316 -16.59 2.24 -21.56
N LEU A 317 -17.23 1.08 -21.66
CA LEU A 317 -18.69 0.99 -21.83
C LEU A 317 -19.39 1.59 -20.61
N PHE A 318 -18.99 1.22 -19.39
CA PHE A 318 -19.55 1.74 -18.16
C PHE A 318 -19.42 3.27 -18.07
N LEU A 319 -18.23 3.81 -18.35
CA LEU A 319 -17.99 5.25 -18.38
C LEU A 319 -18.87 5.97 -19.39
N ASN A 320 -19.36 5.30 -20.43
CA ASN A 320 -20.17 5.90 -21.50
C ASN A 320 -21.68 5.65 -21.39
N THR A 321 -22.14 4.71 -20.53
CA THR A 321 -23.56 4.29 -20.49
C THR A 321 -24.20 4.38 -19.11
N GLY A 322 -23.43 4.59 -18.03
CA GLY A 322 -23.92 4.57 -16.64
C GLY A 322 -24.81 5.76 -16.26
N GLN A 323 -25.42 5.69 -15.07
CA GLN A 323 -26.27 6.75 -14.49
C GLN A 323 -25.58 8.12 -14.40
N GLN A 324 -24.25 8.16 -14.52
CA GLN A 324 -23.44 9.38 -14.49
C GLN A 324 -22.99 9.86 -15.88
N TYR A 325 -23.71 9.48 -16.94
CA TYR A 325 -23.36 9.89 -18.31
C TYR A 325 -23.11 11.40 -18.45
N SER A 326 -23.88 12.21 -17.74
CA SER A 326 -23.77 13.69 -17.73
C SER A 326 -22.80 14.24 -16.68
N MET A 327 -22.17 13.39 -15.86
CA MET A 327 -21.23 13.81 -14.83
C MET A 327 -19.78 13.68 -15.32
N PRO A 328 -18.84 14.47 -14.76
CA PRO A 328 -17.43 14.32 -15.08
C PRO A 328 -16.94 12.94 -14.65
N LYS A 329 -16.10 12.34 -15.47
CA LYS A 329 -15.47 11.06 -15.20
C LYS A 329 -14.17 11.28 -14.47
N MET A 330 -13.96 10.55 -13.38
CA MET A 330 -12.75 10.62 -12.58
C MET A 330 -12.26 9.22 -12.20
N VAL A 331 -10.99 9.02 -12.36
CA VAL A 331 -10.27 7.89 -11.78
C VAL A 331 -9.65 8.36 -10.47
N MET A 332 -10.09 7.79 -9.35
CA MET A 332 -9.56 8.14 -8.04
C MET A 332 -8.25 7.42 -7.77
N GLU A 333 -8.20 6.15 -8.16
CA GLU A 333 -6.99 5.32 -8.08
C GLU A 333 -6.69 4.75 -9.46
N TYR A 334 -5.64 5.28 -10.10
CA TYR A 334 -5.04 4.67 -11.27
C TYR A 334 -3.79 3.90 -10.82
N TRP A 335 -3.90 2.58 -10.84
CA TRP A 335 -2.86 1.69 -10.33
C TRP A 335 -1.70 1.58 -11.31
N THR A 336 -0.63 2.32 -11.04
CA THR A 336 0.55 2.37 -11.92
C THR A 336 1.61 1.33 -11.57
N GLY A 337 1.36 0.44 -10.64
CA GLY A 337 2.24 -0.62 -10.19
C GLY A 337 1.51 -1.58 -9.26
N TRP A 338 2.25 -2.47 -8.64
CA TRP A 338 1.74 -3.41 -7.65
C TRP A 338 2.75 -3.56 -6.52
N PHE A 339 2.32 -4.09 -5.38
CA PHE A 339 3.22 -4.36 -4.27
C PHE A 339 3.90 -5.73 -4.43
N ASP A 340 5.11 -5.85 -3.87
CA ASP A 340 5.79 -7.12 -3.72
C ASP A 340 5.31 -7.87 -2.48
N SER A 341 5.35 -9.19 -2.53
CA SER A 341 5.11 -10.08 -1.38
C SER A 341 6.40 -10.74 -0.94
N TRP A 342 6.57 -10.97 0.36
CA TRP A 342 7.70 -11.72 0.87
C TRP A 342 7.80 -13.12 0.25
N GLY A 343 8.98 -13.44 -0.30
CA GLY A 343 9.27 -14.72 -0.98
C GLY A 343 8.91 -14.75 -2.46
N GLU A 344 8.36 -13.69 -3.03
CA GLU A 344 8.16 -13.52 -4.46
C GLU A 344 9.36 -12.79 -5.10
N LEU A 345 9.35 -12.69 -6.42
CA LEU A 345 10.31 -11.85 -7.15
C LEU A 345 9.85 -10.39 -7.13
N HIS A 346 10.78 -9.46 -7.27
CA HIS A 346 10.45 -8.05 -7.46
C HIS A 346 9.78 -7.85 -8.83
N HIS A 347 8.53 -7.37 -8.82
CA HIS A 347 7.77 -7.14 -10.03
C HIS A 347 8.16 -5.78 -10.62
N VAL A 348 8.73 -5.81 -11.81
CA VAL A 348 8.99 -4.61 -12.61
C VAL A 348 8.06 -4.62 -13.81
N PHE A 349 7.26 -3.59 -13.90
CA PHE A 349 6.36 -3.33 -15.02
C PHE A 349 7.08 -2.47 -16.05
N ASP A 350 6.67 -2.53 -17.31
CA ASP A 350 7.26 -1.68 -18.33
C ASP A 350 7.07 -0.20 -17.98
N ALA A 351 8.07 0.62 -18.22
CA ALA A 351 8.04 2.04 -17.89
C ALA A 351 6.89 2.81 -18.58
N ASP A 352 6.33 2.27 -19.66
CA ASP A 352 5.13 2.81 -20.30
C ASP A 352 3.86 2.42 -19.55
N ASP A 353 3.88 1.30 -18.82
CA ASP A 353 2.74 0.82 -18.06
C ASP A 353 2.84 1.14 -16.57
N TYR A 354 3.91 0.78 -15.86
CA TYR A 354 3.82 0.74 -14.40
C TYR A 354 5.17 0.88 -13.69
N ASP A 355 5.36 2.02 -13.07
CA ASP A 355 6.33 2.23 -12.01
C ASP A 355 5.85 3.39 -11.14
N ALA A 356 6.27 3.46 -9.90
CA ALA A 356 5.99 4.64 -9.08
C ALA A 356 6.62 5.88 -9.75
N VAL A 357 5.95 7.03 -9.62
CA VAL A 357 6.44 8.29 -10.17
C VAL A 357 7.71 8.76 -9.47
N LEU A 358 7.80 8.47 -8.17
CA LEU A 358 8.98 8.68 -7.33
C LEU A 358 9.31 7.37 -6.60
N THR A 359 10.60 7.11 -6.37
CA THR A 359 11.05 6.01 -5.51
C THR A 359 10.72 6.27 -4.04
N GLU A 360 10.89 5.27 -3.16
CA GLU A 360 10.74 5.40 -1.70
C GLU A 360 11.59 6.55 -1.14
N SER A 361 12.83 6.69 -1.61
CA SER A 361 13.73 7.79 -1.25
C SER A 361 13.42 9.12 -1.94
N GLY A 362 12.41 9.17 -2.81
CA GLY A 362 11.94 10.35 -3.51
C GLY A 362 12.74 10.70 -4.77
N ASP A 363 13.49 9.78 -5.35
CA ASP A 363 14.16 9.98 -6.62
C ASP A 363 13.15 9.91 -7.77
N TYR A 364 13.49 10.56 -8.89
CA TYR A 364 12.67 10.52 -10.09
C TYR A 364 12.84 9.19 -10.82
N THR A 365 11.71 8.61 -11.20
CA THR A 365 11.68 7.45 -12.10
C THR A 365 11.53 7.90 -13.56
N SER A 366 11.67 6.97 -14.50
CA SER A 366 11.42 7.22 -15.91
C SER A 366 9.99 7.71 -16.16
N LYS A 367 9.02 7.20 -15.41
CA LYS A 367 7.61 7.60 -15.47
C LYS A 367 7.40 9.07 -15.10
N PHE A 368 8.14 9.62 -14.14
CA PHE A 368 8.07 11.04 -13.82
C PHE A 368 8.29 11.91 -15.06
N PHE A 369 9.33 11.62 -15.84
CA PHE A 369 9.66 12.41 -17.01
C PHE A 369 8.66 12.22 -18.15
N LYS A 370 8.13 11.00 -18.36
CA LYS A 370 7.09 10.73 -19.34
C LYS A 370 5.79 11.47 -19.00
N LEU A 371 5.34 11.39 -17.75
CA LEU A 371 4.14 12.13 -17.29
C LEU A 371 4.35 13.65 -17.37
N ARG A 372 5.53 14.13 -16.98
CA ARG A 372 5.86 15.56 -17.08
C ARG A 372 5.82 16.04 -18.52
N GLN A 373 6.32 15.26 -19.47
CA GLN A 373 6.21 15.59 -20.90
C GLN A 373 4.76 15.64 -21.35
N LEU A 374 3.98 14.60 -21.05
CA LEU A 374 2.54 14.54 -21.38
C LEU A 374 1.78 15.74 -20.81
N PHE A 375 2.00 16.08 -19.55
CA PHE A 375 1.31 17.22 -18.94
C PHE A 375 1.79 18.56 -19.47
N THR A 376 3.05 18.69 -19.89
CA THR A 376 3.56 19.89 -20.58
C THR A 376 2.84 20.10 -21.91
N GLU A 377 2.64 19.03 -22.68
CA GLU A 377 1.92 19.06 -23.96
C GLU A 377 0.43 19.37 -23.74
N MET A 378 -0.22 18.70 -22.78
CA MET A 378 -1.63 18.91 -22.47
C MET A 378 -1.93 20.32 -21.96
N LEU A 379 -1.05 20.90 -21.18
CA LEU A 379 -1.26 22.20 -20.54
C LEU A 379 -0.79 23.37 -21.40
N GLY A 380 0.05 23.11 -22.39
CA GLY A 380 0.62 24.11 -23.30
C GLY A 380 1.44 25.21 -22.61
N THR A 381 1.88 24.96 -21.37
CA THR A 381 2.66 25.90 -20.56
C THR A 381 3.85 25.19 -19.90
N PRO A 382 5.01 25.87 -19.75
CA PRO A 382 6.14 25.29 -19.04
C PRO A 382 5.78 24.93 -17.59
N LEU A 383 6.16 23.73 -17.18
CA LEU A 383 6.02 23.26 -15.80
C LEU A 383 7.17 23.77 -14.91
N PRO A 384 6.99 23.87 -13.59
CA PRO A 384 8.06 24.26 -12.67
C PRO A 384 9.29 23.36 -12.81
N VAL A 385 10.48 23.91 -12.57
CA VAL A 385 11.71 23.11 -12.56
C VAL A 385 11.66 22.09 -11.44
N PRO A 386 11.95 20.80 -11.73
CA PRO A 386 11.99 19.79 -10.69
C PRO A 386 13.06 20.09 -9.62
N PRO A 387 12.76 19.87 -8.33
CA PRO A 387 13.77 19.95 -7.27
C PRO A 387 14.97 19.04 -7.55
N VAL A 388 16.14 19.44 -7.05
CA VAL A 388 17.34 18.60 -7.13
C VAL A 388 17.17 17.35 -6.27
N ILE A 389 17.61 16.20 -6.78
CA ILE A 389 17.62 14.95 -6.02
C ILE A 389 18.62 15.06 -4.87
N SER A 390 18.22 14.63 -3.67
CA SER A 390 19.11 14.54 -2.52
C SER A 390 20.14 13.43 -2.74
N ASN A 391 21.42 13.74 -2.46
CA ASN A 391 22.46 12.73 -2.48
C ASN A 391 22.22 11.67 -1.42
N LYS A 392 22.65 10.45 -1.70
CA LYS A 392 22.67 9.34 -0.75
C LYS A 392 24.09 9.00 -0.38
N ALA A 393 24.29 8.50 0.82
CA ALA A 393 25.62 8.15 1.31
C ALA A 393 25.72 6.64 1.61
N SER A 394 26.89 6.09 1.28
CA SER A 394 27.33 4.81 1.82
C SER A 394 28.27 5.10 3.00
N TYR A 395 27.83 4.74 4.20
CA TYR A 395 28.62 4.88 5.43
C TYR A 395 29.51 3.68 5.71
N GLY A 396 29.51 2.68 4.81
CA GLY A 396 30.32 1.47 4.90
C GLY A 396 29.74 0.40 5.80
N ALA A 397 30.62 -0.46 6.30
CA ALA A 397 30.26 -1.62 7.11
C ALA A 397 30.02 -1.23 8.58
N ILE A 398 28.91 -1.71 9.15
CA ILE A 398 28.49 -1.50 10.53
C ILE A 398 28.69 -2.83 11.26
N LEU A 399 29.69 -2.91 12.12
CA LEU A 399 29.97 -4.11 12.93
C LEU A 399 29.01 -4.15 14.13
N MET A 400 28.33 -5.27 14.31
CA MET A 400 27.58 -5.56 15.54
C MET A 400 28.57 -5.97 16.62
N GLN A 401 28.66 -5.18 17.68
CA GLN A 401 29.67 -5.31 18.72
C GLN A 401 29.12 -5.98 19.98
N GLN A 402 27.84 -5.81 20.24
CA GLN A 402 27.20 -6.23 21.47
C GLN A 402 25.98 -7.12 21.18
N TYR A 403 25.73 -8.04 22.11
CA TYR A 403 24.73 -9.08 22.00
C TYR A 403 24.04 -9.30 23.36
N VAL A 404 22.74 -9.58 23.30
CA VAL A 404 21.98 -10.10 24.43
C VAL A 404 20.88 -11.05 23.93
N SER A 405 20.80 -12.25 24.49
CA SER A 405 19.71 -13.19 24.19
C SER A 405 18.38 -12.64 24.69
N LEU A 406 17.30 -12.88 23.91
CA LEU A 406 15.95 -12.56 24.37
C LEU A 406 15.66 -13.21 25.75
N TRP A 407 16.15 -14.43 25.97
CA TRP A 407 15.90 -15.17 27.21
C TRP A 407 16.53 -14.53 28.43
N GLU A 408 17.65 -13.85 28.28
CA GLU A 408 18.37 -13.14 29.35
C GLU A 408 17.72 -11.80 29.68
N VAL A 409 17.31 -11.06 28.63
CA VAL A 409 16.77 -9.70 28.80
C VAL A 409 15.26 -9.69 29.11
N LEU A 410 14.53 -10.72 28.72
CA LEU A 410 13.07 -10.82 28.84
C LEU A 410 12.52 -10.48 30.23
N PRO A 411 13.09 -10.99 31.36
CA PRO A 411 12.57 -10.67 32.70
C PRO A 411 12.66 -9.19 33.07
N SER A 412 13.59 -8.47 32.45
CA SER A 412 13.81 -7.02 32.68
C SER A 412 13.02 -6.13 31.73
N LEU A 413 12.65 -6.65 30.56
CA LEU A 413 11.92 -5.89 29.54
C LEU A 413 10.43 -5.81 29.83
N VAL A 414 9.79 -6.91 30.16
CA VAL A 414 8.33 -7.01 30.22
C VAL A 414 7.86 -7.90 31.36
N LYS A 415 6.92 -7.43 32.16
CA LYS A 415 6.22 -8.27 33.12
C LYS A 415 5.22 -9.16 32.38
N PRO A 416 5.24 -10.49 32.61
CA PRO A 416 4.28 -11.38 31.97
C PRO A 416 2.89 -11.23 32.56
N PHE A 417 1.90 -11.30 31.73
CA PHE A 417 0.53 -11.58 32.11
C PHE A 417 0.36 -13.11 32.30
N LYS A 418 -0.41 -13.52 33.30
CA LYS A 418 -0.72 -14.93 33.53
C LYS A 418 -2.16 -15.22 33.15
N SER A 419 -2.37 -16.27 32.38
CA SER A 419 -3.69 -16.73 31.97
C SER A 419 -3.77 -18.24 31.96
N GLU A 420 -4.92 -18.81 32.27
CA GLU A 420 -5.16 -20.23 32.12
C GLU A 420 -5.15 -20.64 30.65
N HIS A 421 -5.72 -19.80 29.77
CA HIS A 421 -5.81 -20.02 28.32
C HIS A 421 -4.91 -19.06 27.56
N PRO A 422 -4.58 -19.35 26.29
CA PRO A 422 -3.98 -18.37 25.41
C PRO A 422 -4.89 -17.14 25.25
N ILE A 423 -4.31 -15.96 25.10
CA ILE A 423 -5.02 -14.70 24.82
C ILE A 423 -4.39 -14.08 23.57
N ASN A 424 -5.21 -13.70 22.62
CA ASN A 424 -4.80 -13.03 21.40
C ASN A 424 -4.22 -11.63 21.69
N MET A 425 -3.44 -11.09 20.76
CA MET A 425 -2.71 -9.83 20.96
C MET A 425 -3.62 -8.67 21.33
N GLU A 426 -4.78 -8.55 20.70
CA GLU A 426 -5.74 -7.46 20.92
C GLU A 426 -6.31 -7.46 22.34
N ASN A 427 -6.38 -8.64 23.00
CA ASN A 427 -6.97 -8.79 24.33
C ASN A 427 -5.92 -8.94 25.45
N VAL A 428 -4.61 -8.94 25.15
CA VAL A 428 -3.58 -8.88 26.21
C VAL A 428 -3.73 -7.55 26.96
N PRO A 429 -3.78 -7.55 28.32
CA PRO A 429 -4.04 -6.34 29.11
C PRO A 429 -2.81 -5.44 29.21
N VAL A 430 -2.39 -4.86 28.09
CA VAL A 430 -1.33 -3.86 27.95
C VAL A 430 -1.90 -2.59 27.34
N ASN A 431 -1.15 -1.48 27.38
CA ASN A 431 -1.56 -0.20 26.78
C ASN A 431 -2.92 0.28 27.32
N ASP A 432 -3.07 0.31 28.66
CA ASP A 432 -4.33 0.71 29.34
C ASP A 432 -5.55 -0.12 28.91
N GLY A 433 -5.31 -1.41 28.60
CA GLY A 433 -6.34 -2.34 28.16
C GLY A 433 -6.64 -2.33 26.66
N ASN A 434 -5.85 -1.60 25.85
CA ASN A 434 -6.04 -1.54 24.40
C ASN A 434 -5.39 -2.69 23.62
N GLY A 435 -4.72 -3.61 24.33
CA GLY A 435 -4.05 -4.74 23.71
C GLY A 435 -2.75 -4.37 23.01
N GLN A 436 -2.23 -5.32 22.27
CA GLN A 436 -1.01 -5.20 21.47
C GLN A 436 -1.37 -5.11 19.98
N ALA A 437 -0.94 -4.04 19.31
CA ALA A 437 -1.25 -3.80 17.92
C ALA A 437 -0.32 -4.51 16.94
N PHE A 438 0.99 -4.61 17.25
CA PHE A 438 2.03 -5.15 16.35
C PHE A 438 3.19 -5.76 17.15
N GLY A 439 4.19 -6.32 16.44
CA GLY A 439 5.37 -6.94 17.04
C GLY A 439 5.19 -8.43 17.31
N TYR A 440 5.75 -8.89 18.42
CA TYR A 440 5.74 -10.30 18.82
C TYR A 440 5.04 -10.48 20.17
N THR A 441 4.38 -11.62 20.33
CA THR A 441 3.89 -12.07 21.66
C THR A 441 4.53 -13.42 21.98
N LEU A 442 5.15 -13.50 23.15
CA LEU A 442 5.72 -14.75 23.63
C LEU A 442 4.76 -15.41 24.61
N TYR A 443 4.37 -16.65 24.30
CA TYR A 443 3.57 -17.52 25.16
C TYR A 443 4.48 -18.60 25.76
N GLU A 444 4.59 -18.64 27.10
CA GLU A 444 5.37 -19.62 27.85
C GLU A 444 4.44 -20.49 28.69
N THR A 445 4.53 -21.81 28.56
CA THR A 445 3.89 -22.77 29.46
C THR A 445 4.83 -23.90 29.81
N VAL A 446 4.43 -24.81 30.71
CA VAL A 446 5.24 -25.95 31.17
C VAL A 446 4.65 -27.23 30.63
N ILE A 447 5.50 -28.08 30.07
CA ILE A 447 5.15 -29.40 29.54
C ILE A 447 5.89 -30.52 30.31
N PRO A 448 5.21 -31.64 30.61
CA PRO A 448 5.84 -32.77 31.33
C PRO A 448 6.59 -33.74 30.42
N GLY A 449 6.35 -33.69 29.11
CA GLY A 449 6.92 -34.64 28.13
C GLY A 449 6.99 -34.03 26.73
N GLY A 450 7.37 -34.82 25.74
CA GLY A 450 7.32 -34.50 24.32
C GLY A 450 6.08 -35.06 23.65
N GLY A 451 6.05 -35.00 22.32
CA GLY A 451 4.95 -35.47 21.48
C GLY A 451 4.67 -34.57 20.32
N THR A 452 3.45 -34.56 19.79
CA THR A 452 3.05 -33.71 18.70
C THR A 452 2.28 -32.50 19.21
N LEU A 453 2.80 -31.31 18.93
CA LEU A 453 2.14 -30.04 19.17
C LEU A 453 1.22 -29.71 17.99
N TYR A 454 -0.04 -29.40 18.26
CA TYR A 454 -1.05 -29.02 17.27
C TYR A 454 -1.47 -27.57 17.51
N SER A 455 -1.42 -26.75 16.46
CA SER A 455 -1.88 -25.36 16.51
C SER A 455 -3.40 -25.22 16.37
N HIS A 456 -4.08 -26.17 15.75
CA HIS A 456 -5.51 -26.11 15.40
C HIS A 456 -5.90 -24.87 14.59
N ASP A 457 -5.00 -24.37 13.77
CA ASP A 457 -5.12 -23.10 13.03
C ASP A 457 -5.29 -21.86 13.95
N HIS A 458 -4.80 -21.93 15.18
CA HIS A 458 -4.89 -20.84 16.16
C HIS A 458 -3.62 -19.98 16.24
N VAL A 459 -2.61 -20.26 15.44
CA VAL A 459 -1.40 -19.42 15.35
C VAL A 459 -1.61 -18.34 14.26
N ARG A 460 -1.58 -17.06 14.67
CA ARG A 460 -1.73 -15.90 13.79
C ARG A 460 -0.58 -14.93 14.05
N ASP A 461 0.46 -14.84 13.16
CA ASP A 461 0.54 -15.47 11.82
C ASP A 461 1.57 -16.60 11.82
N ARG A 462 2.70 -16.44 12.56
CA ARG A 462 3.83 -17.36 12.58
C ARG A 462 4.42 -17.47 13.99
N ALA A 463 4.60 -18.67 14.50
CA ALA A 463 5.22 -18.94 15.80
C ALA A 463 6.53 -19.70 15.64
N GLN A 464 7.61 -19.18 16.21
CA GLN A 464 8.77 -20.02 16.51
C GLN A 464 8.54 -20.77 17.82
N VAL A 465 8.85 -22.07 17.83
CA VAL A 465 8.62 -22.95 18.96
C VAL A 465 9.94 -23.36 19.60
N PHE A 466 10.03 -23.19 20.91
CA PHE A 466 11.23 -23.52 21.69
C PHE A 466 10.88 -24.46 22.85
N VAL A 467 11.76 -25.41 23.11
CA VAL A 467 11.77 -26.16 24.36
C VAL A 467 12.94 -25.65 25.18
N ASN A 468 12.63 -25.05 26.33
CA ASN A 468 13.54 -24.18 27.08
C ASN A 468 14.07 -23.03 26.22
N THR A 469 15.32 -23.10 25.75
CA THR A 469 15.95 -22.12 24.87
C THR A 469 16.25 -22.65 23.48
N GLN A 470 16.00 -23.95 23.25
CA GLN A 470 16.32 -24.60 21.99
C GLN A 470 15.13 -24.51 21.02
N CYS A 471 15.35 -23.93 19.83
CA CYS A 471 14.37 -23.92 18.76
C CYS A 471 14.12 -25.34 18.23
N THR A 472 12.84 -25.73 18.18
CA THR A 472 12.40 -27.03 17.66
C THR A 472 11.77 -26.94 16.29
N GLY A 473 11.34 -25.73 15.87
CA GLY A 473 10.70 -25.48 14.58
C GLY A 473 9.78 -24.28 14.61
N HIS A 474 8.85 -24.23 13.66
CA HIS A 474 7.84 -23.17 13.58
C HIS A 474 6.47 -23.74 13.24
N LEU A 475 5.43 -22.97 13.58
CA LEU A 475 4.04 -23.19 13.22
C LEU A 475 3.54 -21.95 12.48
N ASP A 476 2.74 -22.16 11.44
CA ASP A 476 2.05 -21.13 10.65
C ASP A 476 0.80 -21.73 10.01
N TYR A 477 0.19 -21.02 9.06
CA TYR A 477 -1.00 -21.49 8.33
C TYR A 477 -0.78 -22.82 7.58
N ASN A 478 0.45 -23.08 7.11
CA ASN A 478 0.79 -24.29 6.36
C ASN A 478 1.26 -25.41 7.28
N THR A 479 1.97 -25.05 8.34
CA THR A 479 2.57 -25.97 9.31
C THR A 479 1.79 -25.94 10.62
N GLN A 480 0.80 -26.81 10.75
CA GLN A 480 -0.10 -26.84 11.92
C GLN A 480 0.30 -27.88 12.98
N GLN A 481 1.35 -28.65 12.72
CA GLN A 481 1.82 -29.70 13.61
C GLN A 481 3.35 -29.66 13.72
N LEU A 482 3.88 -29.88 14.92
CA LEU A 482 5.30 -29.90 15.17
C LEU A 482 5.66 -30.97 16.21
N ALA A 483 6.67 -31.78 15.91
CA ALA A 483 7.20 -32.74 16.86
C ALA A 483 8.02 -32.05 17.96
N ILE A 484 7.64 -32.25 19.20
CA ILE A 484 8.33 -31.76 20.39
C ILE A 484 9.19 -32.91 20.92
N PRO A 485 10.52 -32.76 21.05
CA PRO A 485 11.40 -33.81 21.53
C PRO A 485 11.00 -34.32 22.92
N ASN A 486 11.15 -35.63 23.16
CA ASN A 486 11.05 -36.19 24.50
C ASN A 486 12.18 -35.68 25.39
N GLY A 487 11.98 -35.70 26.70
CA GLY A 487 12.99 -35.30 27.69
C GLY A 487 12.44 -35.49 29.09
N GLU A 488 13.33 -35.58 30.05
CA GLU A 488 12.99 -35.80 31.45
C GLU A 488 12.54 -34.51 32.15
N GLY A 489 11.58 -34.63 33.06
CA GLY A 489 11.10 -33.57 33.92
C GLY A 489 10.26 -32.51 33.23
N TYR A 490 9.90 -31.46 33.97
CA TYR A 490 9.15 -30.35 33.48
C TYR A 490 10.02 -29.38 32.67
N ARG A 491 9.58 -29.04 31.47
CA ARG A 491 10.29 -28.16 30.54
C ARG A 491 9.40 -27.00 30.12
N LYS A 492 10.00 -25.88 29.83
CA LYS A 492 9.28 -24.71 29.30
C LYS A 492 9.05 -24.91 27.80
N LEU A 493 7.79 -24.87 27.40
CA LEU A 493 7.42 -24.69 26.00
C LEU A 493 7.15 -23.20 25.76
N ARG A 494 7.76 -22.63 24.72
CA ARG A 494 7.66 -21.24 24.35
C ARG A 494 7.28 -21.11 22.89
N LEU A 495 6.29 -20.27 22.62
CA LEU A 495 5.87 -19.90 21.29
C LEU A 495 6.06 -18.38 21.13
N LEU A 496 7.02 -17.99 20.31
CA LEU A 496 7.25 -16.61 19.93
C LEU A 496 6.44 -16.34 18.66
N VAL A 497 5.26 -15.72 18.84
CA VAL A 497 4.30 -15.50 17.76
C VAL A 497 4.48 -14.10 17.19
N GLU A 498 4.71 -14.02 15.88
CA GLU A 498 4.84 -12.80 15.12
C GLU A 498 3.51 -12.39 14.52
N ASN A 499 3.19 -11.10 14.60
CA ASN A 499 2.16 -10.46 13.80
C ASN A 499 2.78 -9.98 12.47
N CYS A 500 2.44 -10.66 11.37
CA CYS A 500 2.94 -10.31 10.03
C CYS A 500 2.13 -9.20 9.34
N GLY A 501 1.17 -8.60 10.02
CA GLY A 501 0.23 -7.59 9.53
C GLY A 501 -1.18 -8.15 9.33
N ARG A 502 -2.18 -7.27 9.42
CA ARG A 502 -3.59 -7.58 9.17
C ARG A 502 -3.92 -7.24 7.73
N VAL A 503 -4.76 -8.06 7.09
CA VAL A 503 -5.20 -7.76 5.72
C VAL A 503 -5.87 -6.38 5.66
N ASN A 504 -5.62 -5.67 4.58
CA ASN A 504 -6.17 -4.35 4.34
C ASN A 504 -7.38 -4.37 3.40
N TYR A 505 -7.74 -5.52 2.82
CA TYR A 505 -8.77 -5.64 1.80
C TYR A 505 -9.45 -7.01 1.85
N GLY A 506 -10.70 -7.08 1.37
CA GLY A 506 -11.47 -8.31 1.26
C GLY A 506 -12.44 -8.56 2.43
N GLU A 507 -13.14 -9.69 2.37
CA GLU A 507 -14.23 -10.05 3.29
C GLU A 507 -13.75 -10.48 4.70
N HIS A 508 -12.45 -10.82 4.84
CA HIS A 508 -11.89 -11.37 6.09
C HIS A 508 -11.37 -10.31 7.08
N LEU A 509 -11.75 -9.05 6.94
CA LEU A 509 -11.30 -7.98 7.85
C LEU A 509 -11.67 -8.23 9.32
N ASN A 510 -12.81 -8.87 9.59
CA ASN A 510 -13.25 -9.18 10.93
C ASN A 510 -12.49 -10.34 11.60
N ASP A 511 -11.80 -11.18 10.81
CA ASP A 511 -11.03 -12.33 11.28
C ASP A 511 -9.50 -12.05 11.28
N GLN A 512 -9.10 -10.91 11.85
CA GLN A 512 -7.70 -10.47 11.85
C GLN A 512 -7.08 -10.35 13.24
N ARG A 513 -7.61 -11.08 14.22
CA ARG A 513 -6.96 -11.20 15.54
C ARG A 513 -5.61 -11.90 15.41
N LYS A 514 -4.62 -11.47 16.19
CA LYS A 514 -3.24 -11.93 16.11
C LYS A 514 -2.78 -12.61 17.40
N GLY A 515 -1.65 -13.34 17.34
CA GLY A 515 -1.16 -14.14 18.44
C GLY A 515 -1.73 -15.56 18.45
N LEU A 516 -1.97 -16.11 19.63
CA LEU A 516 -2.74 -17.34 19.78
C LEU A 516 -4.21 -16.99 19.95
N ILE A 517 -5.04 -17.30 18.96
CA ILE A 517 -6.47 -16.96 18.95
C ILE A 517 -7.37 -18.03 19.56
N GLY A 518 -6.78 -19.13 20.02
CA GLY A 518 -7.48 -20.24 20.66
C GLY A 518 -6.50 -21.26 21.24
N ASP A 519 -7.07 -22.34 21.79
CA ASP A 519 -6.30 -23.39 22.43
C ASP A 519 -5.36 -24.11 21.45
N ILE A 520 -4.17 -24.42 21.92
CA ILE A 520 -3.20 -25.32 21.27
C ILE A 520 -3.04 -26.57 22.14
N SER A 521 -2.67 -27.70 21.56
CA SER A 521 -2.60 -28.97 22.29
C SER A 521 -1.29 -29.73 22.05
N LEU A 522 -0.82 -30.44 23.08
CA LEU A 522 0.24 -31.41 22.99
C LEU A 522 -0.37 -32.82 23.15
N ASN A 523 -0.20 -33.69 22.17
CA ASN A 523 -0.78 -35.05 22.19
C ASN A 523 -2.30 -35.05 22.49
N LYS A 524 -3.07 -34.15 21.90
CA LYS A 524 -4.51 -33.96 22.13
C LYS A 524 -4.90 -33.38 23.50
N THR A 525 -3.95 -33.03 24.36
CA THR A 525 -4.22 -32.35 25.63
C THR A 525 -3.99 -30.86 25.46
N SER A 526 -5.03 -30.06 25.68
CA SER A 526 -4.92 -28.60 25.60
C SER A 526 -3.90 -28.09 26.63
N LEU A 527 -3.03 -27.22 26.18
CA LEU A 527 -2.04 -26.54 27.03
C LEU A 527 -2.73 -25.44 27.85
N ARG A 528 -2.26 -25.26 29.08
CA ARG A 528 -2.83 -24.33 30.07
C ARG A 528 -1.74 -23.60 30.84
N ASN A 529 -2.14 -22.59 31.61
CA ASN A 529 -1.29 -21.84 32.54
C ASN A 529 -0.14 -21.11 31.83
N PHE A 530 -0.51 -20.22 30.91
CA PHE A 530 0.42 -19.43 30.15
C PHE A 530 0.95 -18.22 30.91
N LYS A 531 2.23 -17.89 30.70
CA LYS A 531 2.81 -16.57 30.89
C LYS A 531 2.93 -15.92 29.51
N ILE A 532 2.33 -14.77 29.35
CA ILE A 532 2.25 -14.06 28.07
C ILE A 532 3.02 -12.77 28.19
N TYR A 533 3.98 -12.55 27.28
CA TYR A 533 4.84 -11.37 27.23
C TYR A 533 4.56 -10.61 25.93
N SER A 534 4.20 -9.33 26.04
CA SER A 534 4.02 -8.44 24.91
C SER A 534 5.33 -7.80 24.50
N LEU A 535 5.81 -8.08 23.31
CA LEU A 535 7.05 -7.56 22.73
C LEU A 535 6.68 -6.64 21.54
N GLU A 536 6.20 -5.45 21.86
CA GLU A 536 5.58 -4.54 20.89
C GLU A 536 6.55 -3.92 19.88
N MET A 537 7.88 -3.98 20.14
CA MET A 537 8.90 -3.42 19.24
C MET A 537 8.70 -1.92 18.93
N LYS A 538 8.15 -1.18 19.90
CA LYS A 538 7.92 0.28 19.83
C LYS A 538 9.02 1.07 20.57
N PRO A 539 9.11 2.41 20.43
CA PRO A 539 10.18 3.20 21.05
C PRO A 539 10.33 2.98 22.56
N SER A 540 9.23 2.90 23.32
CA SER A 540 9.28 2.63 24.78
C SER A 540 9.86 1.26 25.14
N PHE A 541 9.65 0.25 24.29
CA PHE A 541 10.30 -1.05 24.42
C PHE A 541 11.81 -0.93 24.21
N MET A 542 12.26 -0.13 23.24
CA MET A 542 13.67 0.12 22.98
C MET A 542 14.35 0.91 24.11
N GLU A 543 13.65 1.84 24.73
CA GLU A 543 14.13 2.55 25.93
C GLU A 543 14.40 1.58 27.09
N SER A 544 13.48 0.65 27.31
CA SER A 544 13.64 -0.41 28.32
C SER A 544 14.84 -1.32 28.01
N LEU A 545 15.04 -1.67 26.75
CA LEU A 545 16.18 -2.48 26.29
C LEU A 545 17.51 -1.73 26.46
N ARG A 546 17.55 -0.43 26.19
CA ARG A 546 18.75 0.41 26.39
C ARG A 546 19.18 0.49 27.85
N GLY A 547 18.22 0.50 28.76
CA GLY A 547 18.48 0.48 30.22
C GLY A 547 19.02 -0.84 30.74
N PHE A 548 18.95 -1.91 29.95
CA PHE A 548 19.44 -3.22 30.36
C PHE A 548 20.97 -3.29 30.29
N THR A 549 21.58 -3.81 31.35
CA THR A 549 23.01 -4.14 31.43
C THR A 549 23.17 -5.46 32.21
N PRO A 550 24.14 -6.33 31.85
CA PRO A 550 25.19 -6.11 30.85
C PRO A 550 24.82 -6.66 29.46
N TRP A 551 25.28 -5.95 28.42
CA TRP A 551 25.42 -6.51 27.08
C TRP A 551 26.76 -7.26 26.99
N SER A 552 26.81 -8.41 26.34
CA SER A 552 28.04 -9.17 26.07
C SER A 552 28.61 -8.86 24.68
N ALA A 553 29.86 -9.26 24.44
CA ALA A 553 30.40 -9.29 23.07
C ALA A 553 29.64 -10.33 22.23
N VAL A 554 29.51 -10.08 20.92
CA VAL A 554 28.85 -11.02 20.02
C VAL A 554 29.62 -12.33 19.94
N PRO A 555 29.03 -13.48 20.32
CA PRO A 555 29.69 -14.78 20.25
C PRO A 555 29.89 -15.24 18.79
N ASP A 556 30.85 -16.14 18.54
CA ASP A 556 31.14 -16.65 17.18
C ASP A 556 29.97 -17.42 16.57
N SER A 557 29.16 -18.07 17.38
CA SER A 557 27.96 -18.82 16.99
C SER A 557 26.70 -18.17 17.54
N ALA A 558 26.57 -16.84 17.38
CA ALA A 558 25.38 -16.11 17.81
C ALA A 558 24.14 -16.58 17.07
N VAL A 559 23.10 -16.91 17.84
CA VAL A 559 21.77 -17.31 17.31
C VAL A 559 20.67 -16.53 18.01
N GLY A 560 19.57 -16.33 17.29
CA GLY A 560 18.35 -15.72 17.84
C GLY A 560 17.47 -16.72 18.62
N PRO A 561 16.39 -16.20 19.26
CA PRO A 561 16.01 -14.79 19.24
C PRO A 561 16.91 -13.95 20.15
N ALA A 562 17.47 -12.89 19.61
CA ALA A 562 18.43 -12.04 20.32
C ALA A 562 18.47 -10.62 19.77
N PHE A 563 19.00 -9.71 20.57
CA PHE A 563 19.29 -8.34 20.17
C PHE A 563 20.79 -8.16 19.93
N PHE A 564 21.11 -7.48 18.84
CA PHE A 564 22.46 -7.10 18.45
C PHE A 564 22.56 -5.61 18.37
N ARG A 565 23.64 -5.02 18.89
CA ARG A 565 23.85 -3.59 18.88
C ARG A 565 25.18 -3.22 18.23
N GLY A 566 25.13 -2.27 17.30
CA GLY A 566 26.26 -1.71 16.61
C GLY A 566 26.13 -0.19 16.47
N THR A 567 27.13 0.44 15.87
CA THR A 567 27.20 1.87 15.71
C THR A 567 27.48 2.24 14.26
N LEU A 568 26.62 3.06 13.69
CA LEU A 568 26.84 3.72 12.40
C LEU A 568 27.48 5.08 12.67
N GLN A 569 28.62 5.36 12.04
CA GLN A 569 29.35 6.62 12.16
C GLN A 569 29.01 7.52 10.98
N VAL A 570 28.45 8.69 11.25
CA VAL A 570 28.19 9.75 10.27
C VAL A 570 29.18 10.88 10.46
N GLN A 571 30.06 11.12 9.48
CA GLN A 571 31.15 12.08 9.60
C GLN A 571 30.76 13.52 9.26
N HIS A 572 29.72 13.70 8.45
CA HIS A 572 29.25 14.99 7.96
C HIS A 572 27.71 15.06 8.08
N SER A 573 27.11 16.10 7.52
CA SER A 573 25.65 16.22 7.48
C SER A 573 24.98 14.91 7.03
N PRO A 574 24.04 14.38 7.82
CA PRO A 574 23.37 13.12 7.51
C PRO A 574 22.69 13.14 6.14
N GLN A 575 22.83 12.04 5.41
CA GLN A 575 22.19 11.81 4.11
C GLN A 575 21.43 10.50 4.16
N ASP A 576 20.45 10.34 3.26
CA ASP A 576 19.73 9.11 3.07
C ASP A 576 20.68 7.96 2.74
N THR A 577 20.35 6.77 3.19
CA THR A 577 21.12 5.55 2.93
C THR A 577 20.20 4.34 2.92
N PHE A 578 20.74 3.17 2.56
CA PHE A 578 20.03 1.90 2.64
C PHE A 578 20.86 0.91 3.48
N LEU A 579 20.19 0.14 4.33
CA LEU A 579 20.84 -0.89 5.15
C LEU A 579 20.63 -2.26 4.51
N LYS A 580 21.71 -2.90 4.08
CA LYS A 580 21.72 -4.27 3.55
C LYS A 580 22.11 -5.24 4.65
N LEU A 581 21.26 -6.25 4.89
CA LEU A 581 21.41 -7.23 5.97
C LEU A 581 21.83 -8.61 5.42
N GLU A 582 22.96 -8.65 4.72
CA GLU A 582 23.49 -9.89 4.18
C GLU A 582 23.99 -10.80 5.32
N GLY A 583 23.59 -12.09 5.27
CA GLY A 583 23.92 -13.06 6.32
C GLY A 583 22.99 -13.06 7.54
N TRP A 584 22.02 -12.13 7.61
CA TRP A 584 20.94 -12.11 8.59
C TRP A 584 19.71 -12.84 8.05
N GLU A 585 18.91 -13.44 8.93
CA GLU A 585 17.80 -14.28 8.45
C GLU A 585 16.46 -13.57 8.47
N LYS A 586 16.01 -13.10 9.62
CA LYS A 586 14.70 -12.47 9.77
C LYS A 586 14.59 -11.72 11.09
N GLY A 587 14.04 -10.51 11.03
CA GLY A 587 13.82 -9.75 12.24
C GLY A 587 13.42 -8.30 12.00
N VAL A 588 13.84 -7.43 12.91
CA VAL A 588 13.49 -6.00 12.91
C VAL A 588 14.73 -5.16 13.17
N VAL A 589 14.86 -4.06 12.45
CA VAL A 589 15.96 -3.10 12.62
C VAL A 589 15.45 -1.84 13.32
N PHE A 590 16.23 -1.33 14.26
CA PHE A 590 15.99 -0.07 14.95
C PHE A 590 17.18 0.86 14.74
N VAL A 591 16.88 2.13 14.48
CA VAL A 591 17.87 3.18 14.36
C VAL A 591 17.54 4.29 15.36
N ASN A 592 18.48 4.61 16.24
CA ASN A 592 18.28 5.61 17.31
C ASN A 592 17.02 5.37 18.17
N GLY A 593 16.60 4.08 18.29
CA GLY A 593 15.39 3.65 19.02
C GLY A 593 14.11 3.68 18.23
N GLN A 594 14.11 4.15 16.99
CA GLN A 594 12.97 4.09 16.09
C GLN A 594 12.96 2.80 15.28
N ASN A 595 11.81 2.19 15.12
CA ASN A 595 11.63 0.97 14.33
C ASN A 595 11.70 1.29 12.85
N LEU A 596 12.80 0.87 12.18
CA LEU A 596 12.99 1.10 10.75
C LEU A 596 12.17 0.13 9.89
N GLY A 597 11.94 -1.07 10.38
CA GLY A 597 11.16 -2.06 9.66
C GLY A 597 11.67 -3.49 9.82
N ARG A 598 10.94 -4.37 9.18
CA ARG A 598 11.23 -5.81 9.10
C ARG A 598 12.19 -6.09 7.95
N TYR A 599 13.11 -6.99 8.16
CA TYR A 599 13.89 -7.64 7.11
C TYR A 599 13.63 -9.14 7.10
N TRP A 600 13.77 -9.75 5.92
CA TRP A 600 13.64 -11.19 5.76
C TRP A 600 14.44 -11.65 4.53
N LYS A 601 15.36 -12.61 4.72
CA LYS A 601 16.26 -13.10 3.65
C LYS A 601 15.57 -13.72 2.44
N ILE A 602 14.25 -14.01 2.54
CA ILE A 602 13.50 -14.55 1.41
C ILE A 602 13.21 -13.52 0.32
N GLY A 603 13.47 -12.22 0.61
CA GLY A 603 13.27 -11.13 -0.34
C GLY A 603 11.80 -10.90 -0.74
N PRO A 604 11.57 -10.11 -1.79
CA PRO A 604 12.58 -9.51 -2.69
C PRO A 604 13.35 -8.33 -2.08
N GLN A 605 12.82 -7.65 -1.08
CA GLN A 605 13.48 -6.50 -0.45
C GLN A 605 14.70 -6.95 0.36
N GLU A 606 15.90 -6.61 -0.12
CA GLU A 606 17.18 -6.94 0.53
C GLU A 606 17.77 -5.76 1.31
N THR A 607 17.24 -4.55 1.12
CA THR A 607 17.69 -3.33 1.81
C THR A 607 16.52 -2.62 2.47
N LEU A 608 16.79 -1.93 3.59
CA LEU A 608 15.86 -1.03 4.26
C LEU A 608 16.30 0.41 4.01
N TYR A 609 15.38 1.25 3.51
CA TYR A 609 15.63 2.68 3.36
C TYR A 609 15.74 3.36 4.73
N LEU A 610 16.82 4.11 4.93
CA LEU A 610 17.06 4.88 6.15
C LEU A 610 17.13 6.37 5.80
N PRO A 611 16.11 7.16 6.17
CA PRO A 611 16.11 8.60 5.95
C PRO A 611 17.24 9.30 6.70
N GLY A 612 17.92 10.24 6.05
CA GLY A 612 18.98 11.04 6.67
C GLY A 612 18.49 11.84 7.88
N THR A 613 17.21 12.21 7.90
CA THR A 613 16.58 12.92 9.02
C THR A 613 16.46 12.09 10.32
N TRP A 614 16.62 10.77 10.24
CA TRP A 614 16.68 9.88 11.39
C TRP A 614 18.09 9.74 11.97
N LEU A 615 19.09 10.22 11.22
CA LEU A 615 20.49 10.19 11.58
C LEU A 615 20.94 11.53 12.19
N GLN A 616 21.95 11.46 13.02
CA GLN A 616 22.67 12.62 13.54
C GLN A 616 24.15 12.53 13.16
N GLU A 617 24.83 13.66 13.13
CA GLU A 617 26.28 13.69 12.99
C GLU A 617 26.94 12.98 14.18
N GLY A 618 27.95 12.18 13.91
CA GLY A 618 28.60 11.35 14.92
C GLY A 618 28.02 9.94 15.00
N TYR A 619 27.75 9.46 16.21
CA TYR A 619 27.35 8.10 16.50
C TYR A 619 25.84 7.91 16.44
N ASN A 620 25.40 6.92 15.66
CA ASN A 620 24.01 6.49 15.57
C ASN A 620 23.90 5.02 15.99
N GLU A 621 23.01 4.73 16.92
CA GLU A 621 22.77 3.39 17.42
C GLU A 621 21.97 2.58 16.40
N ILE A 622 22.46 1.39 16.06
CA ILE A 622 21.73 0.38 15.29
C ILE A 622 21.48 -0.79 16.21
N VAL A 623 20.22 -1.20 16.37
CA VAL A 623 19.84 -2.42 17.08
C VAL A 623 19.08 -3.33 16.13
N ILE A 624 19.45 -4.60 16.11
CA ILE A 624 18.73 -5.64 15.36
C ILE A 624 18.13 -6.63 16.36
N PHE A 625 16.84 -6.90 16.19
CA PHE A 625 16.25 -8.13 16.72
C PHE A 625 16.33 -9.18 15.63
N GLU A 626 17.11 -10.27 15.85
CA GLU A 626 17.22 -11.40 14.93
C GLU A 626 16.53 -12.62 15.54
N GLU A 627 15.71 -13.28 14.73
CA GLU A 627 14.94 -14.45 15.15
C GLU A 627 15.75 -15.74 15.17
N ARG A 628 16.76 -15.91 14.29
CA ARG A 628 17.40 -17.20 14.03
C ARG A 628 18.91 -17.13 13.85
N ALA A 629 19.36 -16.90 12.63
CA ALA A 629 20.78 -16.90 12.27
C ALA A 629 21.29 -15.48 12.06
N ALA A 630 22.23 -15.07 12.89
CA ALA A 630 22.75 -13.72 12.90
C ALA A 630 24.01 -13.58 12.03
N GLY A 631 24.04 -12.49 11.24
CA GLY A 631 25.27 -11.95 10.69
C GLY A 631 26.09 -11.20 11.74
N ARG A 632 27.24 -10.66 11.33
CA ARG A 632 28.05 -9.79 12.19
C ARG A 632 28.14 -8.35 11.69
N ILE A 633 27.80 -8.16 10.43
CA ILE A 633 27.96 -6.88 9.72
C ILE A 633 26.65 -6.55 9.03
N ILE A 634 26.30 -5.27 9.03
CA ILE A 634 25.32 -4.66 8.14
C ILE A 634 26.11 -3.77 7.19
N GLN A 635 25.68 -3.68 5.94
CA GLN A 635 26.29 -2.78 4.97
C GLN A 635 25.37 -1.58 4.73
N SER A 636 25.87 -0.35 4.93
CA SER A 636 25.23 0.86 4.43
C SER A 636 25.57 1.05 2.97
N THR A 637 24.57 1.33 2.12
CA THR A 637 24.72 1.52 0.68
C THR A 637 23.95 2.77 0.22
N ASP A 638 24.37 3.34 -0.90
CA ASP A 638 23.73 4.50 -1.53
C ASP A 638 22.65 4.12 -2.57
N LEU A 639 22.48 2.82 -2.80
CA LEU A 639 21.48 2.25 -3.72
C LEU A 639 20.64 1.18 -3.04
N PRO A 640 19.34 1.04 -3.39
CA PRO A 640 18.50 -0.06 -2.94
C PRO A 640 18.84 -1.36 -3.67
N PHE A 641 18.58 -2.50 -3.00
CA PHE A 641 18.65 -3.83 -3.58
C PHE A 641 17.29 -4.51 -3.35
N LEU A 642 16.63 -4.89 -4.45
CA LEU A 642 15.29 -5.48 -4.47
C LEU A 642 15.30 -6.92 -5.00
N GLY A 643 16.46 -7.59 -4.91
CA GLY A 643 16.61 -9.00 -5.27
C GLY A 643 16.44 -9.29 -6.76
N LYS A 644 15.93 -10.48 -7.06
CA LYS A 644 15.69 -10.90 -8.45
C LYS A 644 14.41 -10.29 -8.99
N ILE A 645 14.47 -9.83 -10.23
CA ILE A 645 13.40 -9.12 -10.93
C ILE A 645 12.58 -10.08 -11.78
N GLN A 646 11.28 -9.88 -11.80
CA GLN A 646 10.35 -10.44 -12.77
C GLN A 646 9.70 -9.30 -13.54
N TYR A 647 9.89 -9.29 -14.86
CA TYR A 647 9.18 -8.34 -15.72
C TYR A 647 7.74 -8.84 -15.93
N VAL A 648 6.79 -7.95 -15.70
CA VAL A 648 5.36 -8.19 -15.91
C VAL A 648 4.92 -7.42 -17.13
N SER A 649 4.38 -8.13 -18.14
CA SER A 649 3.87 -7.57 -19.40
C SER A 649 2.36 -7.31 -19.35
#